data_09c9f98694f84971982a17e605738137
#
_entry.id   09c9f98694f84971982a17e605738137
#
_cell.length_a   1.000
_cell.length_b   1.000
_cell.length_c   1.000
_cell.angle_alpha   90.00
_cell.angle_beta   90.00
_cell.angle_gamma   90.00
#
_symmetry.space_group_name_H-M   'P 1'
#
loop_
_entity.id
_entity.type
_entity.pdbx_description
1 polymer ?
#
loop_
_entity_poly.entity_id
_entity_poly.type
_entity_poly.pdbx_seq_one_letter_code
_entity_poly.pdbx_strand_id
1 'polypeptide(L)'
;MERTNLTDFNTNTNSIVYLRILTSLTFLIMLCCLILFLARLGTWFAYAQPESISQCTDLWRALWTGFRFDLAILIRLAILGILASIVCIPMPFPLAKIIWVLNYLLGGLIIILVIWLAMANFSYIGFFNRPIDSFAFSGMNYGAETIWPTVTSIEAFELRVGLCIVVTWASFWLCLRVTKKVTRIIKTIKMGKLSFIIFAIFIPLMIISILGRGSVSTFPLSYRHLVVSSDTAINNLVPNGIIALYYGYKEFKASHRIEPATDLEGRNLFEAFYGYPATDDDLFPQFFTRTKQSTFLEENPPHVVLNLVESMANTLLSTDFSGDINLAGELQKHLTEDYYFDRFLPAHDDTQKSLVSLLVNTEYSAISHSRHQTVPLKTSAARVFKNAGYKTIFVYAGFEGLSNRSNYFKAQGFDVFIGAHQLADIYPEMESSVWGGEDQFIFDEVYKHLERHIKGEQPLFIVTLTVTNHPPYNLPLQGTLSIPEKPQQLLARLQDLPEESLDTYLYTNDQLGQFISRIKDSPLKQKTIIAATGDHAIRGMRFNDEERLHEISVPFYLYIPQNYKSSFIPDTHQIASHKDIMPTLYNTALSQVAYPNLGRNLLDPTTKDSVHNFAYHADYLVSNEKSYRKNNEVLLTGKIVKPDFMLTKSPSTEQKELGHGQSYRQVLQWLTRYQLHEHSSLQEQP
;
A
#
# COMPACT_ATOMS: atom_id res chain seq x y z
N MET A 1 44.65 30.95 46.14
CA MET A 1 43.92 30.02 45.24
C MET A 1 42.46 30.31 45.45
N GLU A 2 41.93 31.26 44.71
CA GLU A 2 40.50 31.57 44.71
C GLU A 2 39.74 30.46 43.98
N ARG A 3 38.80 29.83 44.69
CA ARG A 3 37.82 28.98 44.06
C ARG A 3 36.89 29.89 43.24
N THR A 4 37.11 29.95 41.95
CA THR A 4 36.16 30.53 41.01
C THR A 4 34.85 29.76 41.13
N ASN A 5 33.84 30.38 41.69
CA ASN A 5 32.48 29.90 41.78
C ASN A 5 31.91 29.72 40.33
N LEU A 6 31.84 28.49 39.87
CA LEU A 6 31.23 28.07 38.59
C LEU A 6 29.69 28.14 38.63
N THR A 7 29.07 28.89 39.53
CA THR A 7 27.65 28.74 39.86
C THR A 7 26.73 29.83 39.33
N ASP A 8 27.21 30.95 38.83
CA ASP A 8 26.33 32.00 38.30
C ASP A 8 26.52 32.18 36.80
N PHE A 9 25.79 31.36 35.99
CA PHE A 9 25.52 31.70 34.61
C PHE A 9 24.49 32.84 34.61
N ASN A 10 25.02 34.07 34.67
CA ASN A 10 24.22 35.25 34.43
C ASN A 10 23.68 35.09 33.00
N THR A 11 22.35 34.85 32.82
CA THR A 11 21.70 34.59 31.55
C THR A 11 22.11 35.68 30.57
N ASN A 12 23.11 35.41 29.74
CA ASN A 12 23.59 36.31 28.70
C ASN A 12 22.39 36.76 27.86
N THR A 13 22.37 37.98 27.39
CA THR A 13 21.27 38.58 26.60
C THR A 13 20.81 37.63 25.47
N ASN A 14 21.71 36.85 24.91
CA ASN A 14 21.42 35.87 23.85
C ASN A 14 20.67 34.62 24.36
N SER A 15 20.94 34.15 25.58
CA SER A 15 20.15 33.06 26.17
C SER A 15 18.70 33.46 26.43
N ILE A 16 18.47 34.74 26.75
CA ILE A 16 17.12 35.32 26.83
C ILE A 16 16.45 35.35 25.45
N VAL A 17 17.18 35.74 24.40
CA VAL A 17 16.69 35.74 23.00
C VAL A 17 16.31 34.32 22.60
N TYR A 18 17.17 33.34 22.86
CA TYR A 18 16.90 31.93 22.60
C TYR A 18 15.61 31.43 23.26
N LEU A 19 15.51 31.58 24.60
CA LEU A 19 14.33 31.16 25.34
C LEU A 19 13.04 31.84 24.84
N ARG A 20 13.14 33.12 24.46
CA ARG A 20 12.04 33.89 23.91
C ARG A 20 11.59 33.32 22.56
N ILE A 21 12.52 32.95 21.68
CA ILE A 21 12.21 32.30 20.38
C ILE A 21 11.54 30.93 20.65
N LEU A 22 12.16 30.07 21.44
CA LEU A 22 11.66 28.74 21.75
C LEU A 22 10.25 28.77 22.32
N THR A 23 9.98 29.58 23.33
CA THR A 23 8.65 29.69 23.92
C THR A 23 7.62 30.31 23.00
N SER A 24 8.03 31.27 22.15
CA SER A 24 7.14 31.85 21.12
C SER A 24 6.77 30.84 20.05
N LEU A 25 7.73 30.02 19.58
CA LEU A 25 7.46 28.95 18.62
C LEU A 25 6.61 27.84 19.22
N THR A 26 6.85 27.46 20.47
CA THR A 26 6.01 26.47 21.18
C THR A 26 4.57 26.95 21.26
N PHE A 27 4.36 28.21 21.68
CA PHE A 27 3.02 28.80 21.73
C PHE A 27 2.36 28.85 20.33
N LEU A 28 3.12 29.25 19.32
CA LEU A 28 2.68 29.24 17.92
C LEU A 28 2.21 27.86 17.49
N ILE A 29 3.00 26.82 17.73
CA ILE A 29 2.64 25.44 17.38
C ILE A 29 1.34 25.03 18.08
N MET A 30 1.20 25.30 19.39
CA MET A 30 -0.04 25.01 20.13
C MET A 30 -1.25 25.74 19.56
N LEU A 31 -1.10 27.04 19.23
CA LEU A 31 -2.17 27.83 18.64
C LEU A 31 -2.58 27.29 17.26
N CYS A 32 -1.61 26.96 16.40
CA CYS A 32 -1.87 26.39 15.09
C CYS A 32 -2.52 24.99 15.20
N CYS A 33 -2.10 24.14 16.14
CA CYS A 33 -2.77 22.86 16.41
C CYS A 33 -4.24 23.07 16.82
N LEU A 34 -4.52 24.05 17.65
CA LEU A 34 -5.90 24.39 18.04
C LEU A 34 -6.73 24.85 16.84
N ILE A 35 -6.18 25.70 15.99
CA ILE A 35 -6.85 26.19 14.77
C ILE A 35 -7.17 25.01 13.83
N LEU A 36 -6.20 24.13 13.60
CA LEU A 36 -6.38 22.95 12.73
C LEU A 36 -7.39 21.97 13.33
N PHE A 37 -7.38 21.79 14.64
CA PHE A 37 -8.37 20.96 15.33
C PHE A 37 -9.78 21.52 15.18
N LEU A 38 -9.98 22.84 15.38
CA LEU A 38 -11.26 23.50 15.20
C LEU A 38 -11.72 23.45 13.72
N ALA A 39 -10.81 23.63 12.76
CA ALA A 39 -11.11 23.49 11.34
C ALA A 39 -11.60 22.08 11.02
N ARG A 40 -10.97 21.04 11.59
CA ARG A 40 -11.36 19.62 11.44
C ARG A 40 -12.74 19.35 12.02
N LEU A 41 -13.04 19.88 13.21
CA LEU A 41 -14.38 19.80 13.78
C LEU A 41 -15.41 20.50 12.90
N GLY A 42 -15.09 21.69 12.39
CA GLY A 42 -15.93 22.40 11.42
C GLY A 42 -16.21 21.58 10.16
N THR A 43 -15.20 20.89 9.62
CA THR A 43 -15.36 19.99 8.48
C THR A 43 -16.27 18.81 8.81
N TRP A 44 -16.12 18.22 9.99
CA TRP A 44 -16.99 17.13 10.43
C TRP A 44 -18.45 17.56 10.55
N PHE A 45 -18.71 18.68 11.22
CA PHE A 45 -20.09 19.19 11.36
C PHE A 45 -20.72 19.59 10.03
N ALA A 46 -19.91 20.04 9.06
CA ALA A 46 -20.43 20.47 7.77
C ALA A 46 -20.65 19.32 6.79
N TYR A 47 -19.79 18.30 6.78
CA TYR A 47 -19.72 17.33 5.67
C TYR A 47 -19.73 15.86 6.08
N ALA A 48 -19.40 15.50 7.34
CA ALA A 48 -19.45 14.13 7.82
C ALA A 48 -20.64 13.96 8.77
N GLN A 49 -21.60 13.11 8.40
CA GLN A 49 -22.74 12.75 9.25
C GLN A 49 -22.64 11.29 9.63
N PRO A 50 -22.19 10.95 10.85
CA PRO A 50 -22.08 9.56 11.27
C PRO A 50 -23.47 8.92 11.42
N GLU A 51 -23.68 7.80 10.74
CA GLU A 51 -24.96 7.07 10.77
C GLU A 51 -25.06 6.09 11.95
N SER A 52 -23.95 5.80 12.64
CA SER A 52 -23.92 4.81 13.73
C SER A 52 -22.93 5.14 14.85
N ILE A 53 -23.07 4.46 16.00
CA ILE A 53 -22.19 4.60 17.18
C ILE A 53 -20.74 4.12 16.88
N SER A 54 -20.56 3.12 16.01
CA SER A 54 -19.23 2.66 15.58
C SER A 54 -18.42 3.76 14.91
N GLN A 55 -19.08 4.67 14.20
CA GLN A 55 -18.43 5.83 13.58
C GLN A 55 -17.91 6.86 14.60
N CYS A 56 -18.41 6.87 15.85
CA CYS A 56 -17.87 7.74 16.91
C CYS A 56 -16.44 7.33 17.31
N THR A 57 -16.14 6.03 17.33
CA THR A 57 -14.77 5.54 17.60
C THR A 57 -13.84 5.94 16.47
N ASP A 58 -14.26 5.80 15.23
CA ASP A 58 -13.49 6.17 14.04
C ASP A 58 -13.27 7.68 13.96
N LEU A 59 -14.27 8.48 14.35
CA LEU A 59 -14.10 9.93 14.47
C LEU A 59 -12.97 10.27 15.45
N TRP A 60 -12.92 9.61 16.61
CA TRP A 60 -11.82 9.83 17.57
C TRP A 60 -10.46 9.43 16.99
N ARG A 61 -10.39 8.31 16.27
CA ARG A 61 -9.18 7.89 15.55
C ARG A 61 -8.74 8.95 14.53
N ALA A 62 -9.68 9.51 13.75
CA ALA A 62 -9.40 10.56 12.77
C ALA A 62 -8.89 11.85 13.43
N LEU A 63 -9.54 12.30 14.50
CA LEU A 63 -9.15 13.50 15.25
C LEU A 63 -7.75 13.34 15.86
N TRP A 64 -7.47 12.18 16.48
CA TRP A 64 -6.18 11.89 17.09
C TRP A 64 -5.06 11.78 16.05
N THR A 65 -5.30 11.04 14.99
CA THR A 65 -4.31 10.87 13.91
C THR A 65 -4.07 12.19 13.19
N GLY A 66 -5.11 12.96 12.92
CA GLY A 66 -5.00 14.29 12.36
C GLY A 66 -4.20 15.24 13.24
N PHE A 67 -4.42 15.23 14.57
CA PHE A 67 -3.63 16.01 15.51
C PHE A 67 -2.13 15.63 15.49
N ARG A 68 -1.82 14.34 15.38
CA ARG A 68 -0.43 13.88 15.23
C ARG A 68 0.22 14.40 13.95
N PHE A 69 -0.51 14.42 12.82
CA PHE A 69 -0.04 15.04 11.58
C PHE A 69 0.17 16.55 11.73
N ASP A 70 -0.77 17.25 12.37
CA ASP A 70 -0.68 18.69 12.63
C ASP A 70 0.60 19.02 13.39
N LEU A 71 0.83 18.33 14.52
CA LEU A 71 1.99 18.53 15.35
C LEU A 71 3.30 18.22 14.62
N ALA A 72 3.34 17.11 13.90
CA ALA A 72 4.53 16.70 13.14
C ALA A 72 4.90 17.69 12.04
N ILE A 73 3.92 18.19 11.26
CA ILE A 73 4.21 19.15 10.19
C ILE A 73 4.59 20.52 10.74
N LEU A 74 3.94 21.01 11.78
CA LEU A 74 4.25 22.30 12.39
C LEU A 74 5.66 22.30 12.99
N ILE A 75 6.08 21.22 13.62
CA ILE A 75 7.45 21.07 14.13
C ILE A 75 8.45 21.06 12.97
N ARG A 76 8.17 20.36 11.86
CA ARG A 76 9.05 20.35 10.70
C ARG A 76 9.18 21.74 10.06
N LEU A 77 8.11 22.51 9.99
CA LEU A 77 8.13 23.89 9.50
C LEU A 77 8.92 24.80 10.43
N ALA A 78 8.83 24.59 11.74
CA ALA A 78 9.53 25.40 12.74
C ALA A 78 10.99 24.97 12.97
N ILE A 79 11.43 23.80 12.49
CA ILE A 79 12.72 23.20 12.84
C ILE A 79 13.91 24.08 12.49
N LEU A 80 13.89 24.74 11.34
CA LEU A 80 14.94 25.67 10.92
C LEU A 80 15.05 26.85 11.87
N GLY A 81 13.91 27.38 12.32
CA GLY A 81 13.86 28.47 13.30
C GLY A 81 14.38 28.03 14.67
N ILE A 82 14.07 26.83 15.10
CA ILE A 82 14.55 26.26 16.36
C ILE A 82 16.07 26.05 16.32
N LEU A 83 16.60 25.44 15.25
CA LEU A 83 18.03 25.23 15.07
C LEU A 83 18.79 26.56 14.97
N ALA A 84 18.28 27.51 14.19
CA ALA A 84 18.85 28.85 14.11
C ALA A 84 18.88 29.57 15.47
N SER A 85 17.85 29.35 16.30
CA SER A 85 17.79 29.93 17.66
C SER A 85 18.87 29.36 18.59
N ILE A 86 19.24 28.10 18.46
CA ILE A 86 20.35 27.49 19.23
C ILE A 86 21.67 28.13 18.82
N VAL A 87 21.88 28.30 17.51
CA VAL A 87 23.11 28.90 16.96
C VAL A 87 23.29 30.36 17.42
N CYS A 88 22.22 31.09 17.71
CA CYS A 88 22.32 32.47 18.16
C CYS A 88 22.87 32.63 19.58
N ILE A 89 22.94 31.58 20.42
CA ILE A 89 23.43 31.62 21.79
C ILE A 89 24.87 32.16 21.91
N PRO A 90 25.84 31.65 21.14
CA PRO A 90 27.23 32.14 21.14
C PRO A 90 27.45 33.38 20.24
N MET A 91 26.46 33.84 19.47
CA MET A 91 26.62 34.92 18.50
C MET A 91 26.66 36.32 19.14
N PRO A 92 27.23 37.32 18.48
CA PRO A 92 27.08 38.73 18.86
C PRO A 92 25.60 39.16 18.85
N PHE A 93 25.21 39.96 19.84
CA PHE A 93 23.80 40.38 20.02
C PHE A 93 23.11 40.95 18.78
N PRO A 94 23.77 41.77 17.90
CA PRO A 94 23.14 42.24 16.69
C PRO A 94 22.69 41.11 15.77
N LEU A 95 23.50 40.03 15.60
CA LEU A 95 23.18 38.86 14.80
C LEU A 95 22.07 38.02 15.45
N ALA A 96 22.10 37.83 16.77
CA ALA A 96 21.02 37.15 17.47
C ALA A 96 19.67 37.89 17.33
N LYS A 97 19.69 39.22 17.24
CA LYS A 97 18.49 40.02 16.96
C LYS A 97 17.95 39.77 15.53
N ILE A 98 18.82 39.61 14.55
CA ILE A 98 18.40 39.27 13.18
C ILE A 98 17.72 37.90 13.14
N ILE A 99 18.29 36.87 13.77
CA ILE A 99 17.71 35.53 13.87
C ILE A 99 16.34 35.59 14.56
N TRP A 100 16.20 36.43 15.59
CA TRP A 100 14.91 36.63 16.25
C TRP A 100 13.86 37.23 15.29
N VAL A 101 14.20 38.22 14.50
CA VAL A 101 13.29 38.82 13.50
C VAL A 101 12.92 37.80 12.43
N LEU A 102 13.89 37.03 11.91
CA LEU A 102 13.64 35.96 10.93
C LEU A 102 12.70 34.89 11.48
N ASN A 103 12.87 34.49 12.75
CA ASN A 103 11.92 33.56 13.39
C ASN A 103 10.52 34.14 13.54
N TYR A 104 10.41 35.45 13.73
CA TYR A 104 9.12 36.14 13.82
C TYR A 104 8.41 36.12 12.45
N LEU A 105 9.16 36.38 11.37
CA LEU A 105 8.65 36.33 10.00
C LEU A 105 8.26 34.89 9.64
N LEU A 106 9.08 33.90 10.01
CA LEU A 106 8.76 32.47 9.82
C LEU A 106 7.47 32.09 10.55
N GLY A 107 7.33 32.48 11.82
CA GLY A 107 6.10 32.26 12.58
C GLY A 107 4.87 32.89 11.94
N GLY A 108 5.03 34.09 11.40
CA GLY A 108 3.98 34.75 10.63
C GLY A 108 3.57 33.98 9.38
N LEU A 109 4.55 33.52 8.60
CA LEU A 109 4.31 32.70 7.43
C LEU A 109 3.59 31.38 7.80
N ILE A 110 3.98 30.71 8.88
CA ILE A 110 3.32 29.50 9.37
C ILE A 110 1.84 29.77 9.70
N ILE A 111 1.52 30.85 10.40
CA ILE A 111 0.13 31.23 10.70
C ILE A 111 -0.69 31.40 9.41
N ILE A 112 -0.17 32.15 8.44
CA ILE A 112 -0.85 32.36 7.17
C ILE A 112 -1.08 31.04 6.46
N LEU A 113 -0.04 30.23 6.28
CA LEU A 113 -0.15 28.93 5.60
C LEU A 113 -1.17 28.02 6.29
N VAL A 114 -1.15 27.91 7.61
CA VAL A 114 -2.06 27.05 8.36
C VAL A 114 -3.51 27.48 8.16
N ILE A 115 -3.83 28.74 8.33
CA ILE A 115 -5.20 29.23 8.28
C ILE A 115 -5.75 29.16 6.87
N TRP A 116 -5.00 29.65 5.89
CA TRP A 116 -5.47 29.72 4.50
C TRP A 116 -5.56 28.36 3.84
N LEU A 117 -4.59 27.45 4.09
CA LEU A 117 -4.67 26.09 3.56
C LEU A 117 -5.71 25.23 4.31
N ALA A 118 -5.98 25.48 5.59
CA ALA A 118 -7.08 24.81 6.28
C ALA A 118 -8.43 25.21 5.66
N MET A 119 -8.64 26.50 5.38
CA MET A 119 -9.86 26.99 4.72
C MET A 119 -9.96 26.49 3.28
N ALA A 120 -8.87 26.49 2.52
CA ALA A 120 -8.85 25.97 1.17
C ALA A 120 -9.23 24.48 1.14
N ASN A 121 -8.66 23.68 2.08
CA ASN A 121 -8.99 22.26 2.18
C ASN A 121 -10.44 22.02 2.61
N PHE A 122 -10.97 22.83 3.55
CA PHE A 122 -12.38 22.82 3.94
C PHE A 122 -13.30 23.07 2.74
N SER A 123 -13.01 24.11 1.96
CA SER A 123 -13.79 24.44 0.77
C SER A 123 -13.68 23.38 -0.32
N TYR A 124 -12.48 22.80 -0.49
CA TYR A 124 -12.24 21.74 -1.46
C TYR A 124 -13.00 20.46 -1.11
N ILE A 125 -13.03 20.08 0.19
CA ILE A 125 -13.83 18.93 0.67
C ILE A 125 -15.32 19.18 0.40
N GLY A 126 -15.82 20.39 0.66
CA GLY A 126 -17.22 20.72 0.40
C GLY A 126 -17.62 20.62 -1.07
N PHE A 127 -16.70 20.90 -1.99
CA PHE A 127 -16.97 20.88 -3.43
C PHE A 127 -16.70 19.51 -4.06
N PHE A 128 -15.60 18.84 -3.66
CA PHE A 128 -15.13 17.60 -4.28
C PHE A 128 -15.34 16.34 -3.44
N ASN A 129 -15.88 16.43 -2.22
CA ASN A 129 -15.99 15.34 -1.24
C ASN A 129 -14.68 14.64 -0.92
N ARG A 130 -13.54 15.33 -1.08
CA ARG A 130 -12.19 14.80 -0.80
C ARG A 130 -11.24 15.95 -0.45
N PRO A 131 -10.15 15.69 0.32
CA PRO A 131 -9.11 16.68 0.59
C PRO A 131 -8.40 17.12 -0.69
N ILE A 132 -7.68 18.24 -0.63
CA ILE A 132 -6.84 18.71 -1.75
C ILE A 132 -5.96 17.56 -2.25
N ASP A 133 -6.03 17.26 -3.54
CA ASP A 133 -5.35 16.17 -4.20
C ASP A 133 -4.62 16.61 -5.48
N SER A 134 -4.21 15.65 -6.32
CA SER A 134 -3.49 15.91 -7.57
C SER A 134 -4.30 16.74 -8.58
N PHE A 135 -5.64 16.72 -8.50
CA PHE A 135 -6.49 17.49 -9.40
C PHE A 135 -6.32 19.01 -9.21
N ALA A 136 -6.10 19.45 -7.97
CA ALA A 136 -5.83 20.87 -7.69
C ALA A 136 -4.59 21.40 -8.44
N PHE A 137 -3.59 20.53 -8.69
CA PHE A 137 -2.40 20.88 -9.47
C PHE A 137 -2.63 20.80 -10.98
N SER A 138 -3.51 19.91 -11.43
CA SER A 138 -3.89 19.83 -12.84
C SER A 138 -4.61 21.11 -13.30
N GLY A 139 -5.39 21.71 -12.42
CA GLY A 139 -6.05 23.00 -12.66
C GLY A 139 -5.08 24.14 -12.98
N MET A 140 -3.83 24.09 -12.49
CA MET A 140 -2.82 25.11 -12.79
C MET A 140 -2.48 25.24 -14.29
N ASN A 141 -2.79 24.21 -15.08
CA ASN A 141 -2.60 24.22 -16.52
C ASN A 141 -3.69 25.02 -17.28
N TYR A 142 -4.83 25.30 -16.63
CA TYR A 142 -5.98 25.97 -17.28
C TYR A 142 -5.95 27.50 -17.17
N GLY A 143 -4.92 28.08 -16.54
CA GLY A 143 -4.78 29.50 -16.35
C GLY A 143 -5.67 30.09 -15.24
N ALA A 144 -5.25 31.26 -14.72
CA ALA A 144 -5.97 31.92 -13.63
C ALA A 144 -7.39 32.37 -14.05
N GLU A 145 -7.62 32.61 -15.33
CA GLU A 145 -8.90 33.06 -15.88
C GLU A 145 -10.02 32.01 -15.72
N THR A 146 -9.69 30.72 -15.72
CA THR A 146 -10.66 29.65 -15.56
C THR A 146 -10.84 29.26 -14.09
N ILE A 147 -9.76 29.30 -13.30
CA ILE A 147 -9.80 28.90 -11.89
C ILE A 147 -10.50 29.93 -11.03
N TRP A 148 -10.24 31.22 -11.28
CA TRP A 148 -10.73 32.28 -10.43
C TRP A 148 -12.26 32.35 -10.34
N PRO A 149 -13.03 32.28 -11.46
CA PRO A 149 -14.49 32.22 -11.38
C PRO A 149 -15.01 31.01 -10.56
N THR A 150 -14.38 29.86 -10.72
CA THR A 150 -14.76 28.65 -9.97
C THR A 150 -14.50 28.81 -8.47
N VAL A 151 -13.38 29.40 -8.07
CA VAL A 151 -13.05 29.63 -6.66
C VAL A 151 -13.99 30.68 -6.04
N THR A 152 -14.31 31.75 -6.79
CA THR A 152 -15.20 32.81 -6.30
C THR A 152 -16.68 32.42 -6.28
N SER A 153 -17.08 31.39 -7.05
CA SER A 153 -18.45 30.84 -7.03
C SER A 153 -18.74 29.90 -5.83
N ILE A 154 -17.69 29.56 -5.02
CA ILE A 154 -17.88 28.76 -3.81
C ILE A 154 -18.80 29.51 -2.84
N GLU A 155 -19.78 28.82 -2.29
CA GLU A 155 -20.75 29.38 -1.34
C GLU A 155 -20.05 30.12 -0.18
N ALA A 156 -20.51 31.34 0.11
CA ALA A 156 -19.97 32.20 1.15
C ALA A 156 -18.45 32.51 1.03
N PHE A 157 -17.93 32.61 -0.20
CA PHE A 157 -16.49 32.88 -0.45
C PHE A 157 -15.97 34.10 0.32
N GLU A 158 -16.68 35.24 0.23
CA GLU A 158 -16.28 36.49 0.88
C GLU A 158 -16.24 36.33 2.42
N LEU A 159 -17.22 35.63 2.97
CA LEU A 159 -17.28 35.34 4.42
C LEU A 159 -16.09 34.46 4.85
N ARG A 160 -15.73 33.46 4.06
CA ARG A 160 -14.58 32.56 4.33
C ARG A 160 -13.27 33.33 4.28
N VAL A 161 -13.09 34.20 3.28
CA VAL A 161 -11.93 35.09 3.17
C VAL A 161 -11.88 36.06 4.36
N GLY A 162 -12.99 36.70 4.70
CA GLY A 162 -13.10 37.57 5.87
C GLY A 162 -12.73 36.88 7.17
N LEU A 163 -13.20 35.65 7.36
CA LEU A 163 -12.85 34.82 8.53
C LEU A 163 -11.34 34.52 8.57
N CYS A 164 -10.72 34.15 7.44
CA CYS A 164 -9.27 33.95 7.37
C CYS A 164 -8.49 35.21 7.76
N ILE A 165 -8.90 36.38 7.31
CA ILE A 165 -8.25 37.65 7.64
C ILE A 165 -8.37 37.92 9.16
N VAL A 166 -9.56 37.78 9.73
CA VAL A 166 -9.81 38.04 11.16
C VAL A 166 -9.02 37.05 12.04
N VAL A 167 -9.06 35.74 11.72
CA VAL A 167 -8.34 34.72 12.49
C VAL A 167 -6.83 34.90 12.35
N THR A 168 -6.33 35.26 11.18
CA THR A 168 -4.92 35.55 10.97
C THR A 168 -4.48 36.74 11.82
N TRP A 169 -5.22 37.87 11.79
CA TRP A 169 -4.94 39.05 12.59
C TRP A 169 -4.99 38.77 14.10
N ALA A 170 -6.04 38.08 14.56
CA ALA A 170 -6.20 37.68 15.96
C ALA A 170 -5.04 36.79 16.44
N SER A 171 -4.60 35.83 15.61
CA SER A 171 -3.47 34.95 15.89
C SER A 171 -2.16 35.72 16.04
N PHE A 172 -1.88 36.66 15.13
CA PHE A 172 -0.73 37.57 15.23
C PHE A 172 -0.76 38.39 16.51
N TRP A 173 -1.88 39.03 16.78
CA TRP A 173 -2.06 39.86 17.97
C TRP A 173 -1.85 39.04 19.25
N LEU A 174 -2.39 37.83 19.32
CA LEU A 174 -2.25 36.93 20.46
C LEU A 174 -0.79 36.49 20.64
N CYS A 175 -0.10 36.10 19.58
CA CYS A 175 1.32 35.75 19.60
C CYS A 175 2.17 36.92 20.10
N LEU A 176 1.90 38.15 19.66
CA LEU A 176 2.60 39.35 20.15
C LEU A 176 2.40 39.57 21.65
N ARG A 177 1.16 39.45 22.12
CA ARG A 177 0.84 39.63 23.58
C ARG A 177 1.51 38.58 24.44
N VAL A 178 1.40 37.29 24.03
CA VAL A 178 2.01 36.19 24.79
C VAL A 178 3.52 36.32 24.79
N THR A 179 4.16 36.62 23.64
CA THR A 179 5.62 36.83 23.58
C THR A 179 6.09 37.94 24.51
N LYS A 180 5.35 39.09 24.60
CA LYS A 180 5.66 40.17 25.53
C LYS A 180 5.56 39.72 27.00
N LYS A 181 4.50 38.97 27.34
CA LYS A 181 4.29 38.47 28.72
C LYS A 181 5.37 37.46 29.10
N VAL A 182 5.63 36.47 28.24
CA VAL A 182 6.64 35.42 28.41
C VAL A 182 8.04 36.03 28.54
N THR A 183 8.40 37.04 27.77
CA THR A 183 9.68 37.72 27.85
C THR A 183 9.89 38.35 29.24
N ARG A 184 8.84 38.88 29.91
CA ARG A 184 8.94 39.43 31.27
C ARG A 184 9.25 38.31 32.26
N ILE A 185 8.62 37.12 32.12
CA ILE A 185 8.83 35.98 33.01
C ILE A 185 10.25 35.42 32.81
N ILE A 186 10.70 35.24 31.54
CA ILE A 186 12.03 34.68 31.22
C ILE A 186 13.14 35.51 31.90
N LYS A 187 13.00 36.85 31.94
CA LYS A 187 13.98 37.74 32.60
C LYS A 187 14.12 37.52 34.11
N THR A 188 13.14 36.88 34.75
CA THR A 188 13.20 36.54 36.19
C THR A 188 13.79 35.16 36.48
N ILE A 189 13.97 34.32 35.43
CA ILE A 189 14.48 32.96 35.58
C ILE A 189 15.99 32.99 35.72
N LYS A 190 16.51 32.47 36.84
CA LYS A 190 17.95 32.21 37.05
C LYS A 190 18.20 30.71 36.86
N MET A 191 19.05 30.33 35.93
CA MET A 191 19.42 28.93 35.67
C MET A 191 20.93 28.77 35.64
N GLY A 192 21.44 27.72 36.25
CA GLY A 192 22.83 27.32 36.13
C GLY A 192 23.11 26.81 34.67
N LYS A 193 24.39 26.87 34.26
CA LYS A 193 24.81 26.50 32.90
C LYS A 193 24.39 25.07 32.52
N LEU A 194 24.57 24.11 33.41
CA LEU A 194 24.19 22.70 33.15
C LEU A 194 22.68 22.54 33.04
N SER A 195 21.92 23.16 33.98
CA SER A 195 20.44 23.15 33.89
C SER A 195 19.93 23.78 32.60
N PHE A 196 20.55 24.88 32.13
CA PHE A 196 20.19 25.52 30.89
C PHE A 196 20.41 24.55 29.68
N ILE A 197 21.58 23.90 29.61
CA ILE A 197 21.86 22.93 28.54
C ILE A 197 20.84 21.78 28.57
N ILE A 198 20.56 21.21 29.70
CA ILE A 198 19.63 20.07 29.82
C ILE A 198 18.19 20.49 29.50
N PHE A 199 17.64 21.47 30.23
CA PHE A 199 16.22 21.80 30.16
C PHE A 199 15.86 22.76 29.03
N ALA A 200 16.77 23.61 28.58
CA ALA A 200 16.49 24.56 27.54
C ALA A 200 16.93 24.10 26.15
N ILE A 201 17.88 23.16 26.02
CA ILE A 201 18.39 22.69 24.72
C ILE A 201 18.10 21.19 24.52
N PHE A 202 18.64 20.33 25.39
CA PHE A 202 18.60 18.87 25.15
C PHE A 202 17.17 18.31 25.21
N ILE A 203 16.41 18.60 26.28
CA ILE A 203 15.02 18.10 26.40
C ILE A 203 14.11 18.63 25.27
N PRO A 204 14.08 19.92 24.91
CA PRO A 204 13.31 20.40 23.78
C PRO A 204 13.69 19.74 22.47
N LEU A 205 14.98 19.54 22.16
CA LEU A 205 15.42 18.85 20.94
C LEU A 205 14.96 17.39 20.90
N MET A 206 15.03 16.69 22.04
CA MET A 206 14.54 15.32 22.16
C MET A 206 13.03 15.25 21.90
N ILE A 207 12.24 16.13 22.56
CA ILE A 207 10.79 16.21 22.37
C ILE A 207 10.44 16.55 20.90
N ILE A 208 11.13 17.53 20.30
CA ILE A 208 10.94 17.95 18.92
C ILE A 208 11.24 16.80 17.96
N SER A 209 12.29 16.02 18.23
CA SER A 209 12.65 14.87 17.40
C SER A 209 11.56 13.78 17.42
N ILE A 210 11.00 13.49 18.59
CA ILE A 210 9.93 12.50 18.77
C ILE A 210 8.63 13.01 18.13
N LEU A 211 8.20 14.21 18.46
CA LEU A 211 6.95 14.78 17.98
C LEU A 211 7.00 15.10 16.49
N GLY A 212 8.15 15.56 15.98
CA GLY A 212 8.35 15.81 14.54
C GLY A 212 8.30 14.56 13.68
N ARG A 213 8.61 13.38 14.26
CA ARG A 213 8.38 12.09 13.62
C ARG A 213 6.89 11.71 13.59
N GLY A 214 6.10 12.21 14.54
CA GLY A 214 4.66 11.98 14.66
C GLY A 214 4.27 10.56 15.11
N SER A 215 5.26 9.70 15.38
CA SER A 215 5.07 8.33 15.83
C SER A 215 6.22 7.86 16.71
N VAL A 216 5.90 7.10 17.74
CA VAL A 216 6.88 6.36 18.58
C VAL A 216 7.08 4.93 18.08
N SER A 217 6.31 4.48 17.08
CA SER A 217 6.45 3.16 16.48
C SER A 217 7.66 3.08 15.53
N THR A 218 7.94 1.89 14.99
CA THR A 218 9.03 1.64 14.02
C THR A 218 8.94 2.56 12.82
N PHE A 219 7.73 2.88 12.34
CA PHE A 219 7.52 3.74 11.18
C PHE A 219 7.05 5.14 11.56
N PRO A 220 7.57 6.20 10.91
CA PRO A 220 7.03 7.56 11.07
C PRO A 220 5.63 7.67 10.47
N LEU A 221 4.91 8.74 10.82
CA LEU A 221 3.66 9.08 10.15
C LEU A 221 3.87 9.24 8.65
N SER A 222 3.02 8.57 7.87
CA SER A 222 3.08 8.53 6.40
C SER A 222 1.69 8.44 5.80
N TYR A 223 1.57 8.43 4.48
CA TYR A 223 0.32 8.36 3.73
C TYR A 223 -0.65 7.27 4.22
N ARG A 224 -0.12 6.09 4.60
CA ARG A 224 -0.93 4.96 5.10
C ARG A 224 -1.81 5.28 6.30
N HIS A 225 -1.44 6.29 7.10
CA HIS A 225 -2.18 6.68 8.29
C HIS A 225 -3.30 7.69 8.01
N LEU A 226 -3.52 8.08 6.75
CA LEU A 226 -4.63 8.96 6.37
C LEU A 226 -5.97 8.21 6.33
N VAL A 227 -5.95 6.89 6.19
CA VAL A 227 -7.14 6.03 6.23
C VAL A 227 -7.22 5.39 7.61
N VAL A 228 -8.28 5.70 8.34
CA VAL A 228 -8.52 5.25 9.74
C VAL A 228 -9.90 4.64 9.93
N SER A 229 -10.72 4.66 8.88
CA SER A 229 -12.09 4.16 8.85
C SER A 229 -12.45 3.63 7.46
N SER A 230 -13.49 2.81 7.38
CA SER A 230 -14.14 2.45 6.11
C SER A 230 -14.97 3.61 5.51
N ASP A 231 -15.33 4.58 6.33
CA ASP A 231 -16.05 5.79 5.90
C ASP A 231 -15.07 6.83 5.32
N THR A 232 -15.27 7.15 4.04
CA THR A 232 -14.43 8.13 3.33
C THR A 232 -14.58 9.54 3.91
N ALA A 233 -15.78 9.93 4.38
CA ALA A 233 -15.98 11.24 4.97
C ALA A 233 -15.19 11.40 6.27
N ILE A 234 -15.06 10.36 7.08
CA ILE A 234 -14.22 10.33 8.28
C ILE A 234 -12.72 10.40 7.91
N ASN A 235 -12.30 9.68 6.87
CA ASN A 235 -10.90 9.72 6.41
C ASN A 235 -10.52 11.12 5.89
N ASN A 236 -11.45 11.83 5.26
CA ASN A 236 -11.24 13.21 4.78
C ASN A 236 -10.91 14.20 5.91
N LEU A 237 -11.22 13.88 7.16
CA LEU A 237 -10.89 14.69 8.32
C LEU A 237 -9.41 14.57 8.75
N VAL A 238 -8.72 13.50 8.38
CA VAL A 238 -7.36 13.23 8.89
C VAL A 238 -6.34 14.25 8.38
N PRO A 239 -6.18 14.51 7.05
CA PRO A 239 -5.18 15.44 6.56
C PRO A 239 -5.62 16.90 6.78
N ASN A 240 -4.70 17.71 7.32
CA ASN A 240 -4.85 19.15 7.24
C ASN A 240 -4.48 19.66 5.83
N GLY A 241 -4.78 20.93 5.52
CA GLY A 241 -4.54 21.50 4.19
C GLY A 241 -3.07 21.42 3.72
N ILE A 242 -2.10 21.49 4.63
CA ILE A 242 -0.66 21.38 4.29
C ILE A 242 -0.31 19.95 3.91
N ILE A 243 -0.79 18.97 4.67
CA ILE A 243 -0.58 17.54 4.42
C ILE A 243 -1.30 17.12 3.14
N ALA A 244 -2.53 17.57 2.94
CA ALA A 244 -3.30 17.31 1.72
C ALA A 244 -2.57 17.86 0.49
N LEU A 245 -2.13 19.12 0.52
CA LEU A 245 -1.36 19.75 -0.54
C LEU A 245 -0.05 18.99 -0.84
N TYR A 246 0.68 18.57 0.20
CA TYR A 246 1.94 17.84 0.05
C TYR A 246 1.74 16.50 -0.66
N TYR A 247 0.74 15.72 -0.24
CA TYR A 247 0.46 14.43 -0.88
C TYR A 247 -0.16 14.59 -2.26
N GLY A 248 -1.04 15.56 -2.46
CA GLY A 248 -1.58 15.91 -3.77
C GLY A 248 -0.48 16.28 -4.78
N TYR A 249 0.55 17.05 -4.36
CA TYR A 249 1.71 17.33 -5.20
C TYR A 249 2.52 16.07 -5.53
N LYS A 250 2.72 15.17 -4.56
CA LYS A 250 3.40 13.88 -4.82
C LYS A 250 2.64 13.02 -5.83
N GLU A 251 1.33 12.95 -5.71
CA GLU A 251 0.46 12.25 -6.65
C GLU A 251 0.54 12.86 -8.05
N PHE A 252 0.42 14.19 -8.15
CA PHE A 252 0.58 14.92 -9.39
C PHE A 252 1.92 14.62 -10.07
N LYS A 253 3.02 14.68 -9.32
CA LYS A 253 4.35 14.35 -9.83
C LYS A 253 4.48 12.89 -10.27
N ALA A 254 3.84 11.96 -9.56
CA ALA A 254 3.84 10.54 -9.92
C ALA A 254 3.03 10.29 -11.20
N SER A 255 1.90 10.97 -11.37
CA SER A 255 1.03 10.81 -12.55
C SER A 255 1.63 11.38 -13.85
N HIS A 256 2.48 12.39 -13.77
CA HIS A 256 3.16 12.97 -14.95
C HIS A 256 4.21 12.04 -15.58
N ARG A 257 4.52 10.89 -14.95
CA ARG A 257 5.42 9.88 -15.51
C ARG A 257 4.70 8.84 -16.38
N ILE A 258 3.37 8.89 -16.44
CA ILE A 258 2.58 7.97 -17.26
C ILE A 258 2.26 8.70 -18.57
N GLU A 259 3.06 8.42 -19.61
CA GLU A 259 2.87 8.99 -20.94
C GLU A 259 1.64 8.38 -21.63
N PRO A 260 0.93 9.13 -22.49
CA PRO A 260 -0.19 8.60 -23.28
C PRO A 260 0.25 7.41 -24.14
N ALA A 261 -0.63 6.43 -24.34
CA ALA A 261 -0.43 5.33 -25.24
C ALA A 261 -0.92 5.70 -26.66
N THR A 262 -0.25 5.19 -27.70
CA THR A 262 -0.67 5.36 -29.09
C THR A 262 -1.12 4.02 -29.68
N ASP A 263 -2.04 4.04 -30.65
CA ASP A 263 -2.49 2.82 -31.35
C ASP A 263 -1.35 2.17 -32.14
N LEU A 264 -0.48 2.96 -32.76
CA LEU A 264 0.68 2.43 -33.49
C LEU A 264 1.62 1.64 -32.56
N GLU A 265 1.91 2.17 -31.38
CA GLU A 265 2.68 1.45 -30.35
C GLU A 265 1.97 0.14 -29.96
N GLY A 266 0.66 0.21 -29.72
CA GLY A 266 -0.13 -0.96 -29.35
C GLY A 266 -0.15 -2.05 -30.42
N ARG A 267 -0.29 -1.69 -31.70
CA ARG A 267 -0.25 -2.65 -32.83
C ARG A 267 1.11 -3.33 -32.94
N ASN A 268 2.18 -2.58 -32.80
CA ASN A 268 3.54 -3.14 -32.82
C ASN A 268 3.77 -4.10 -31.64
N LEU A 269 3.28 -3.75 -30.45
CA LEU A 269 3.38 -4.61 -29.27
C LEU A 269 2.50 -5.85 -29.37
N PHE A 270 1.31 -5.73 -29.95
CA PHE A 270 0.42 -6.85 -30.21
C PHE A 270 1.10 -7.88 -31.13
N GLU A 271 1.63 -7.43 -32.28
CA GLU A 271 2.34 -8.29 -33.22
C GLU A 271 3.60 -8.92 -32.60
N ALA A 272 4.38 -8.13 -31.85
CA ALA A 272 5.58 -8.63 -31.17
C ALA A 272 5.26 -9.68 -30.10
N PHE A 273 4.11 -9.58 -29.44
CA PHE A 273 3.72 -10.49 -28.36
C PHE A 273 2.99 -11.73 -28.89
N TYR A 274 1.99 -11.57 -29.77
CA TYR A 274 1.19 -12.69 -30.27
C TYR A 274 1.77 -13.36 -31.53
N GLY A 275 2.71 -12.71 -32.23
CA GLY A 275 3.34 -13.23 -33.43
C GLY A 275 2.52 -13.07 -34.74
N TYR A 276 1.41 -12.33 -34.68
CA TYR A 276 0.58 -11.99 -35.81
C TYR A 276 0.02 -10.56 -35.69
N PRO A 277 -0.26 -9.85 -36.80
CA PRO A 277 -0.75 -8.49 -36.76
C PRO A 277 -2.18 -8.41 -36.21
N ALA A 278 -2.51 -7.27 -35.59
CA ALA A 278 -3.87 -6.96 -35.17
C ALA A 278 -4.78 -6.78 -36.41
N THR A 279 -5.95 -7.38 -36.40
CA THR A 279 -6.84 -7.48 -37.56
C THR A 279 -7.89 -6.38 -37.65
N ASP A 280 -8.35 -5.85 -36.48
CA ASP A 280 -9.43 -4.87 -36.42
C ASP A 280 -8.91 -3.44 -36.16
N ASP A 281 -9.72 -2.45 -36.54
CA ASP A 281 -9.42 -1.03 -36.25
C ASP A 281 -9.43 -0.77 -34.76
N ASP A 282 -10.37 -1.39 -34.01
CA ASP A 282 -10.37 -1.32 -32.53
C ASP A 282 -9.38 -2.35 -31.97
N LEU A 283 -8.26 -1.86 -31.51
CA LEU A 283 -7.14 -2.67 -31.03
C LEU A 283 -7.36 -3.27 -29.63
N PHE A 284 -7.96 -2.50 -28.70
CA PHE A 284 -8.03 -2.88 -27.29
C PHE A 284 -8.76 -4.20 -27.05
N PRO A 285 -9.93 -4.51 -27.68
CA PRO A 285 -10.62 -5.79 -27.52
C PRO A 285 -9.82 -7.01 -27.96
N GLN A 286 -8.84 -6.84 -28.87
CA GLN A 286 -8.03 -7.96 -29.38
C GLN A 286 -7.07 -8.53 -28.33
N PHE A 287 -6.78 -7.76 -27.27
CA PHE A 287 -6.05 -8.26 -26.09
C PHE A 287 -6.93 -9.08 -25.12
N PHE A 288 -8.20 -9.32 -25.47
CA PHE A 288 -9.11 -10.10 -24.65
C PHE A 288 -9.48 -11.42 -25.34
N THR A 289 -9.81 -12.41 -24.53
CA THR A 289 -10.38 -13.68 -24.95
C THR A 289 -11.62 -13.98 -24.10
N ARG A 290 -12.30 -15.09 -24.36
CA ARG A 290 -13.47 -15.50 -23.60
C ARG A 290 -13.31 -16.91 -23.04
N THR A 291 -13.86 -17.14 -21.85
CA THR A 291 -14.02 -18.48 -21.31
C THR A 291 -14.96 -19.31 -22.19
N LYS A 292 -14.77 -20.62 -22.22
CA LYS A 292 -15.63 -21.55 -22.96
C LYS A 292 -17.04 -21.53 -22.39
N GLN A 293 -18.05 -21.77 -23.22
CA GLN A 293 -19.43 -21.92 -22.78
C GLN A 293 -19.56 -23.18 -21.92
N SER A 294 -20.25 -23.05 -20.79
CA SER A 294 -20.56 -24.16 -19.90
C SER A 294 -21.91 -23.92 -19.21
N THR A 295 -22.93 -24.63 -19.65
CA THR A 295 -24.26 -24.59 -19.04
C THR A 295 -24.20 -24.96 -17.56
N PHE A 296 -23.33 -25.90 -17.21
CA PHE A 296 -23.13 -26.28 -15.81
C PHE A 296 -22.67 -25.09 -14.94
N LEU A 297 -21.68 -24.29 -15.43
CA LEU A 297 -21.19 -23.12 -14.69
C LEU A 297 -22.21 -21.98 -14.65
N GLU A 298 -23.07 -21.87 -15.68
CA GLU A 298 -24.18 -20.89 -15.70
C GLU A 298 -25.24 -21.20 -14.64
N GLU A 299 -25.56 -22.49 -14.45
CA GLU A 299 -26.52 -22.97 -13.47
C GLU A 299 -25.92 -23.12 -12.06
N ASN A 300 -24.63 -23.42 -11.97
CA ASN A 300 -23.93 -23.73 -10.72
C ASN A 300 -22.61 -22.94 -10.59
N PRO A 301 -22.67 -21.58 -10.51
CA PRO A 301 -21.45 -20.80 -10.36
C PRO A 301 -20.79 -21.08 -9.00
N PRO A 302 -19.47 -21.43 -8.96
CA PRO A 302 -18.77 -21.70 -7.71
C PRO A 302 -18.39 -20.39 -6.99
N HIS A 303 -18.21 -20.43 -5.68
CA HIS A 303 -17.41 -19.42 -4.99
C HIS A 303 -15.94 -19.58 -5.36
N VAL A 304 -15.20 -18.46 -5.45
CA VAL A 304 -13.75 -18.46 -5.74
C VAL A 304 -13.04 -17.67 -4.64
N VAL A 305 -12.08 -18.30 -3.97
CA VAL A 305 -11.23 -17.66 -2.96
C VAL A 305 -9.79 -17.70 -3.44
N LEU A 306 -9.15 -16.56 -3.57
CA LEU A 306 -7.72 -16.40 -3.89
C LEU A 306 -6.99 -15.85 -2.66
N ASN A 307 -6.13 -16.67 -2.07
CA ASN A 307 -5.34 -16.29 -0.91
C ASN A 307 -3.93 -15.89 -1.35
N LEU A 308 -3.57 -14.63 -1.08
CA LEU A 308 -2.21 -14.13 -1.22
C LEU A 308 -1.57 -14.15 0.16
N VAL A 309 -0.48 -14.90 0.28
CA VAL A 309 0.19 -15.16 1.55
C VAL A 309 1.51 -14.41 1.57
N GLU A 310 1.66 -13.54 2.56
CA GLU A 310 2.88 -12.74 2.77
C GLU A 310 4.13 -13.59 2.84
N SER A 311 5.09 -13.34 1.93
CA SER A 311 6.41 -13.95 1.91
C SER A 311 6.41 -15.49 1.86
N MET A 312 5.40 -16.12 1.25
CA MET A 312 5.27 -17.59 1.16
C MET A 312 6.22 -18.15 0.12
N ALA A 313 7.43 -18.49 0.54
CA ALA A 313 8.46 -19.07 -0.32
C ALA A 313 8.22 -20.57 -0.55
N ASN A 314 8.24 -21.00 -1.81
CA ASN A 314 8.15 -22.44 -2.15
C ASN A 314 9.31 -23.24 -1.56
N THR A 315 10.47 -22.63 -1.41
CA THR A 315 11.70 -23.23 -0.86
C THR A 315 11.48 -23.82 0.55
N LEU A 316 10.73 -23.12 1.41
CA LEU A 316 10.49 -23.58 2.78
C LEU A 316 9.42 -24.68 2.87
N LEU A 317 8.67 -24.93 1.79
CA LEU A 317 7.75 -26.07 1.68
C LEU A 317 8.43 -27.31 1.11
N SER A 318 9.64 -27.17 0.57
CA SER A 318 10.42 -28.28 0.01
C SER A 318 11.31 -28.91 1.08
N THR A 319 11.32 -30.25 1.19
CA THR A 319 12.19 -31.00 2.09
C THR A 319 13.67 -30.82 1.78
N ASP A 320 14.03 -30.46 0.54
CA ASP A 320 15.42 -30.24 0.12
C ASP A 320 16.07 -29.05 0.86
N PHE A 321 15.27 -28.09 1.27
CA PHE A 321 15.73 -26.87 1.96
C PHE A 321 15.33 -26.83 3.43
N SER A 322 14.11 -27.25 3.77
CA SER A 322 13.60 -27.28 5.15
C SER A 322 14.07 -28.51 5.94
N GLY A 323 14.55 -29.55 5.26
CA GLY A 323 14.81 -30.85 5.86
C GLY A 323 13.51 -31.57 6.23
N ASP A 324 13.54 -32.41 7.28
CA ASP A 324 12.38 -33.20 7.69
C ASP A 324 11.33 -32.45 8.53
N ILE A 325 11.45 -31.09 8.65
CA ILE A 325 10.47 -30.33 9.41
C ILE A 325 9.31 -29.87 8.51
N ASN A 326 8.11 -29.90 9.07
CA ASN A 326 6.91 -29.43 8.42
C ASN A 326 6.72 -27.91 8.73
N LEU A 327 7.10 -27.04 7.81
CA LEU A 327 6.82 -25.59 7.88
C LEU A 327 5.51 -25.20 7.18
N ALA A 328 4.81 -26.16 6.59
CA ALA A 328 3.48 -25.94 6.02
C ALA A 328 2.34 -26.12 7.05
N GLY A 329 2.62 -26.74 8.21
CA GLY A 329 1.58 -27.04 9.19
C GLY A 329 0.46 -27.88 8.62
N GLU A 330 -0.78 -27.51 8.89
CA GLU A 330 -2.00 -28.18 8.38
C GLU A 330 -2.13 -28.09 6.84
N LEU A 331 -1.51 -27.10 6.20
CA LEU A 331 -1.50 -27.00 4.73
C LEU A 331 -0.81 -28.19 4.06
N GLN A 332 0.16 -28.84 4.73
CA GLN A 332 0.95 -29.95 4.16
C GLN A 332 0.08 -31.06 3.54
N LYS A 333 -1.00 -31.46 4.21
CA LYS A 333 -1.90 -32.51 3.69
C LYS A 333 -2.58 -32.08 2.39
N HIS A 334 -2.94 -30.79 2.30
CA HIS A 334 -3.62 -30.25 1.13
C HIS A 334 -2.68 -30.12 -0.08
N LEU A 335 -1.39 -29.83 0.13
CA LEU A 335 -0.39 -29.83 -0.93
C LEU A 335 -0.22 -31.23 -1.56
N THR A 336 -0.50 -32.31 -0.83
CA THR A 336 -0.42 -33.68 -1.34
C THR A 336 -1.72 -34.17 -1.98
N GLU A 337 -2.86 -33.64 -1.59
CA GLU A 337 -4.18 -34.06 -2.05
C GLU A 337 -4.69 -33.30 -3.29
N ASP A 338 -4.29 -32.05 -3.45
CA ASP A 338 -4.79 -31.14 -4.46
C ASP A 338 -3.70 -30.75 -5.47
N TYR A 339 -4.00 -29.83 -6.39
CA TYR A 339 -2.99 -29.35 -7.32
C TYR A 339 -2.02 -28.41 -6.61
N TYR A 340 -0.73 -28.76 -6.68
CA TYR A 340 0.36 -27.96 -6.14
C TYR A 340 1.44 -27.75 -7.20
N PHE A 341 1.51 -26.51 -7.72
CA PHE A 341 2.51 -26.11 -8.71
C PHE A 341 3.74 -25.59 -7.97
N ASP A 342 4.83 -26.32 -8.05
CA ASP A 342 6.08 -26.09 -7.32
C ASP A 342 7.11 -25.26 -8.08
N ARG A 343 6.96 -25.06 -9.40
CA ARG A 343 7.84 -24.25 -10.25
C ARG A 343 7.14 -22.95 -10.68
N PHE A 344 6.79 -22.18 -9.68
CA PHE A 344 5.92 -21.04 -9.84
C PHE A 344 6.61 -19.75 -9.38
N LEU A 345 6.48 -18.66 -10.16
CA LEU A 345 7.11 -17.38 -9.88
C LEU A 345 6.08 -16.29 -9.54
N PRO A 346 6.37 -15.42 -8.56
CA PRO A 346 5.59 -14.21 -8.35
C PRO A 346 5.87 -13.22 -9.49
N ALA A 347 5.01 -12.22 -9.67
CA ALA A 347 5.25 -11.18 -10.67
C ALA A 347 6.41 -10.25 -10.27
N HIS A 348 6.60 -10.02 -8.96
CA HIS A 348 7.61 -9.13 -8.40
C HIS A 348 8.06 -9.62 -7.01
N ASP A 349 9.18 -9.06 -6.52
CA ASP A 349 9.67 -9.25 -5.14
C ASP A 349 9.02 -8.28 -4.13
N ASP A 350 7.85 -7.72 -4.42
CA ASP A 350 7.20 -6.70 -3.61
C ASP A 350 5.69 -6.91 -3.60
N THR A 351 5.08 -6.92 -2.40
CA THR A 351 3.65 -7.17 -2.21
C THR A 351 2.77 -6.27 -3.07
N GLN A 352 3.00 -4.96 -3.07
CA GLN A 352 2.14 -4.03 -3.79
C GLN A 352 2.27 -4.21 -5.32
N LYS A 353 3.47 -4.45 -5.80
CA LYS A 353 3.70 -4.67 -7.24
C LYS A 353 3.12 -6.00 -7.70
N SER A 354 3.33 -7.08 -6.96
CA SER A 354 2.75 -8.39 -7.25
C SER A 354 1.23 -8.34 -7.24
N LEU A 355 0.64 -7.67 -6.25
CA LEU A 355 -0.80 -7.53 -6.09
C LEU A 355 -1.46 -6.80 -7.27
N VAL A 356 -0.91 -5.66 -7.70
CA VAL A 356 -1.48 -4.91 -8.84
C VAL A 356 -1.21 -5.60 -10.17
N SER A 357 -0.07 -6.28 -10.33
CA SER A 357 0.21 -7.08 -11.51
C SER A 357 -0.77 -8.26 -11.64
N LEU A 358 -0.99 -9.00 -10.54
CA LEU A 358 -1.89 -10.16 -10.52
C LEU A 358 -3.37 -9.78 -10.68
N LEU A 359 -3.84 -8.78 -9.93
CA LEU A 359 -5.28 -8.46 -9.85
C LEU A 359 -5.74 -7.42 -10.86
N VAL A 360 -4.83 -6.62 -11.42
CA VAL A 360 -5.20 -5.49 -12.30
C VAL A 360 -4.48 -5.55 -13.65
N ASN A 361 -3.50 -6.44 -13.80
CA ASN A 361 -2.66 -6.56 -14.99
C ASN A 361 -1.93 -5.23 -15.32
N THR A 362 -1.29 -4.62 -14.33
CA THR A 362 -0.52 -3.38 -14.49
C THR A 362 0.87 -3.46 -13.85
N GLU A 363 1.85 -2.85 -14.51
CA GLU A 363 3.21 -2.65 -14.00
C GLU A 363 3.37 -1.31 -13.23
N TYR A 364 2.33 -0.48 -13.19
CA TYR A 364 2.36 0.81 -12.53
C TYR A 364 1.83 0.73 -11.08
N SER A 365 2.66 0.21 -10.16
CA SER A 365 2.27 0.08 -8.75
C SER A 365 1.93 1.41 -8.07
N ALA A 366 2.51 2.52 -8.54
CA ALA A 366 2.25 3.87 -8.04
C ALA A 366 0.87 4.41 -8.47
N ILE A 367 0.13 3.71 -9.34
CA ILE A 367 -1.20 4.14 -9.81
C ILE A 367 -2.18 4.36 -8.66
N SER A 368 -2.09 3.56 -7.60
CA SER A 368 -2.91 3.69 -6.39
C SER A 368 -2.71 5.01 -5.61
N HIS A 369 -1.61 5.73 -5.89
CA HIS A 369 -1.26 7.04 -5.30
C HIS A 369 -1.18 8.15 -6.35
N SER A 370 -1.69 7.91 -7.56
CA SER A 370 -1.69 8.88 -8.65
C SER A 370 -3.06 9.53 -8.80
N ARG A 371 -3.16 10.55 -9.66
CA ARG A 371 -4.47 11.11 -10.08
C ARG A 371 -5.40 10.06 -10.71
N HIS A 372 -4.86 8.93 -11.14
CA HIS A 372 -5.59 7.83 -11.77
C HIS A 372 -6.06 6.76 -10.78
N GLN A 373 -5.91 6.97 -9.46
CA GLN A 373 -6.26 5.99 -8.43
C GLN A 373 -7.73 5.55 -8.45
N THR A 374 -8.63 6.39 -8.96
CA THR A 374 -10.06 6.11 -9.06
C THR A 374 -10.49 5.62 -10.43
N VAL A 375 -9.56 5.56 -11.42
CA VAL A 375 -9.88 5.10 -12.77
C VAL A 375 -10.07 3.58 -12.78
N PRO A 376 -11.25 3.10 -13.18
CA PRO A 376 -11.50 1.66 -13.25
C PRO A 376 -10.84 1.07 -14.50
N LEU A 377 -9.98 0.06 -14.30
CA LEU A 377 -9.33 -0.63 -15.39
C LEU A 377 -10.13 -1.87 -15.83
N LYS A 378 -10.42 -1.99 -17.12
CA LYS A 378 -11.16 -3.13 -17.72
C LYS A 378 -10.38 -4.46 -17.56
N THR A 379 -9.07 -4.37 -17.32
CA THR A 379 -8.17 -5.52 -17.08
C THR A 379 -8.23 -6.05 -15.64
N SER A 380 -9.00 -5.42 -14.74
CA SER A 380 -9.11 -5.85 -13.34
C SER A 380 -9.86 -7.17 -13.19
N ALA A 381 -9.30 -8.08 -12.39
CA ALA A 381 -9.89 -9.38 -12.06
C ALA A 381 -11.27 -9.24 -11.36
N ALA A 382 -11.38 -8.30 -10.42
CA ALA A 382 -12.65 -8.06 -9.74
C ALA A 382 -13.76 -7.66 -10.73
N ARG A 383 -13.43 -6.89 -11.77
CA ARG A 383 -14.39 -6.51 -12.80
C ARG A 383 -14.81 -7.69 -13.67
N VAL A 384 -13.89 -8.59 -14.01
CA VAL A 384 -14.20 -9.81 -14.76
C VAL A 384 -15.22 -10.64 -13.99
N PHE A 385 -15.00 -10.90 -12.71
CA PHE A 385 -15.95 -11.63 -11.86
C PHE A 385 -17.26 -10.87 -11.64
N LYS A 386 -17.20 -9.57 -11.42
CA LYS A 386 -18.39 -8.72 -11.26
C LYS A 386 -19.30 -8.75 -12.51
N ASN A 387 -18.70 -8.69 -13.70
CA ASN A 387 -19.42 -8.81 -14.96
C ASN A 387 -20.08 -10.20 -15.16
N ALA A 388 -19.57 -11.22 -14.45
CA ALA A 388 -20.16 -12.55 -14.37
C ALA A 388 -21.18 -12.70 -13.22
N GLY A 389 -21.58 -11.61 -12.55
CA GLY A 389 -22.59 -11.62 -11.50
C GLY A 389 -22.06 -11.91 -10.09
N TYR A 390 -20.76 -12.04 -9.89
CA TYR A 390 -20.17 -12.28 -8.57
C TYR A 390 -20.20 -11.02 -7.70
N LYS A 391 -20.41 -11.20 -6.39
CA LYS A 391 -20.02 -10.21 -5.38
C LYS A 391 -18.53 -10.34 -5.10
N THR A 392 -17.84 -9.21 -5.09
CA THR A 392 -16.38 -9.18 -5.01
C THR A 392 -15.94 -8.60 -3.66
N ILE A 393 -15.11 -9.34 -2.93
CA ILE A 393 -14.69 -9.01 -1.56
C ILE A 393 -13.17 -9.07 -1.46
N PHE A 394 -12.54 -8.06 -0.86
CA PHE A 394 -11.13 -8.08 -0.50
C PHE A 394 -11.01 -8.06 1.03
N VAL A 395 -10.35 -9.07 1.61
CA VAL A 395 -10.09 -9.15 3.06
C VAL A 395 -8.58 -9.07 3.30
N TYR A 396 -8.16 -8.09 4.07
CA TYR A 396 -6.75 -7.78 4.29
C TYR A 396 -6.46 -7.65 5.77
N ALA A 397 -5.51 -8.44 6.30
CA ALA A 397 -5.11 -8.32 7.70
C ALA A 397 -4.43 -6.99 8.03
N GLY A 398 -3.86 -6.33 7.02
CA GLY A 398 -3.15 -5.07 7.20
C GLY A 398 -4.04 -3.83 7.17
N PHE A 399 -3.45 -2.69 7.51
CA PHE A 399 -4.15 -1.41 7.52
C PHE A 399 -4.54 -0.95 6.11
N GLU A 400 -5.78 -0.56 5.92
CA GLU A 400 -6.44 -0.20 4.66
C GLU A 400 -5.74 0.92 3.89
N GLY A 401 -5.11 1.85 4.62
CA GLY A 401 -4.36 2.99 4.06
C GLY A 401 -3.00 2.62 3.48
N LEU A 402 -2.50 1.40 3.73
CA LEU A 402 -1.22 0.99 3.18
C LEU A 402 -1.32 0.90 1.65
N SER A 403 -0.46 1.64 0.95
CA SER A 403 -0.48 1.77 -0.52
C SER A 403 -1.83 2.23 -1.09
N ASN A 404 -2.68 2.88 -0.28
CA ASN A 404 -4.03 3.32 -0.64
C ASN A 404 -4.94 2.17 -1.14
N ARG A 405 -4.74 0.97 -0.61
CA ARG A 405 -5.35 -0.27 -1.12
C ARG A 405 -6.86 -0.22 -1.10
N SER A 406 -7.47 0.23 0.00
CA SER A 406 -8.93 0.26 0.13
C SER A 406 -9.59 1.09 -0.97
N ASN A 407 -9.16 2.33 -1.17
CA ASN A 407 -9.73 3.20 -2.20
C ASN A 407 -9.46 2.67 -3.60
N TYR A 408 -8.22 2.23 -3.85
CA TYR A 408 -7.81 1.75 -5.17
C TYR A 408 -8.56 0.48 -5.57
N PHE A 409 -8.62 -0.56 -4.72
CA PHE A 409 -9.26 -1.82 -5.09
C PHE A 409 -10.79 -1.70 -5.16
N LYS A 410 -11.42 -0.82 -4.37
CA LYS A 410 -12.85 -0.48 -4.58
C LYS A 410 -13.08 0.13 -5.97
N ALA A 411 -12.21 1.05 -6.41
CA ALA A 411 -12.28 1.59 -7.77
C ALA A 411 -12.03 0.52 -8.85
N GLN A 412 -11.21 -0.49 -8.55
CA GLN A 412 -10.97 -1.61 -9.45
C GLN A 412 -12.10 -2.67 -9.48
N GLY A 413 -13.17 -2.49 -8.72
CA GLY A 413 -14.38 -3.29 -8.82
C GLY A 413 -14.67 -4.18 -7.62
N PHE A 414 -13.89 -4.13 -6.54
CA PHE A 414 -14.25 -4.80 -5.30
C PHE A 414 -15.42 -4.09 -4.62
N ASP A 415 -16.51 -4.80 -4.37
CA ASP A 415 -17.72 -4.27 -3.71
C ASP A 415 -17.48 -3.99 -2.23
N VAL A 416 -16.67 -4.86 -1.60
CA VAL A 416 -16.34 -4.79 -0.17
C VAL A 416 -14.82 -4.88 -0.01
N PHE A 417 -14.27 -4.03 0.85
CA PHE A 417 -12.88 -4.10 1.30
C PHE A 417 -12.88 -4.09 2.83
N ILE A 418 -12.40 -5.16 3.44
CA ILE A 418 -12.30 -5.34 4.90
C ILE A 418 -10.81 -5.32 5.24
N GLY A 419 -10.39 -4.38 6.09
CA GLY A 419 -9.01 -4.28 6.55
C GLY A 419 -8.88 -4.40 8.05
N ALA A 420 -7.67 -4.17 8.58
CA ALA A 420 -7.33 -4.38 9.99
C ALA A 420 -8.26 -3.65 10.97
N HIS A 421 -8.67 -2.41 10.66
CA HIS A 421 -9.55 -1.67 11.57
C HIS A 421 -10.93 -2.32 11.67
N GLN A 422 -11.50 -2.75 10.55
CA GLN A 422 -12.79 -3.44 10.54
C GLN A 422 -12.72 -4.82 11.16
N LEU A 423 -11.61 -5.56 10.92
CA LEU A 423 -11.38 -6.85 11.57
C LEU A 423 -11.31 -6.70 13.09
N ALA A 424 -10.63 -5.67 13.61
CA ALA A 424 -10.56 -5.40 15.04
C ALA A 424 -11.92 -5.02 15.65
N ASP A 425 -12.81 -4.37 14.88
CA ASP A 425 -14.18 -4.10 15.34
C ASP A 425 -15.05 -5.37 15.36
N ILE A 426 -14.82 -6.32 14.44
CA ILE A 426 -15.53 -7.61 14.36
C ILE A 426 -14.99 -8.63 15.38
N TYR A 427 -13.68 -8.59 15.63
CA TYR A 427 -12.92 -9.49 16.50
C TYR A 427 -12.11 -8.68 17.53
N PRO A 428 -12.74 -8.25 18.64
CA PRO A 428 -12.07 -7.42 19.65
C PRO A 428 -10.86 -8.07 20.31
N GLU A 429 -10.76 -9.42 20.26
CA GLU A 429 -9.65 -10.20 20.74
C GLU A 429 -8.42 -10.17 19.82
N MET A 430 -8.55 -9.67 18.59
CA MET A 430 -7.47 -9.60 17.62
C MET A 430 -6.37 -8.64 18.08
N GLU A 431 -5.15 -9.12 18.20
CA GLU A 431 -3.99 -8.29 18.44
C GLU A 431 -3.46 -7.69 17.13
N SER A 432 -2.98 -6.47 17.19
CA SER A 432 -2.48 -5.77 16.02
C SER A 432 -0.99 -5.46 16.14
N SER A 433 -0.24 -5.81 15.10
CA SER A 433 1.16 -5.42 14.90
C SER A 433 1.24 -4.03 14.22
N VAL A 434 2.47 -3.61 13.87
CA VAL A 434 2.69 -2.41 13.05
C VAL A 434 2.19 -2.55 11.60
N TRP A 435 1.87 -3.75 11.18
CA TRP A 435 1.38 -4.06 9.82
C TRP A 435 -0.13 -4.29 9.78
N GLY A 436 -0.73 -4.75 10.85
CA GLY A 436 -2.14 -5.07 10.95
C GLY A 436 -2.42 -6.16 11.98
N GLY A 437 -3.54 -6.86 11.82
CA GLY A 437 -4.00 -7.94 12.68
C GLY A 437 -3.44 -9.31 12.31
N GLU A 438 -3.87 -10.31 13.07
CA GLU A 438 -3.48 -11.70 12.91
C GLU A 438 -4.22 -12.37 11.74
N ASP A 439 -3.52 -13.23 10.99
CA ASP A 439 -4.04 -13.84 9.76
C ASP A 439 -5.24 -14.77 9.99
N GLN A 440 -5.37 -15.41 11.16
CA GLN A 440 -6.51 -16.26 11.47
C GLN A 440 -7.86 -15.56 11.27
N PHE A 441 -7.95 -14.27 11.63
CA PHE A 441 -9.21 -13.52 11.54
C PHE A 441 -9.63 -13.19 10.10
N ILE A 442 -8.66 -13.15 9.15
CA ILE A 442 -8.98 -13.10 7.72
C ILE A 442 -9.77 -14.35 7.33
N PHE A 443 -9.25 -15.50 7.66
CA PHE A 443 -9.84 -16.80 7.28
C PHE A 443 -11.19 -17.03 7.95
N ASP A 444 -11.35 -16.59 9.20
CA ASP A 444 -12.64 -16.60 9.89
C ASP A 444 -13.67 -15.72 9.22
N GLU A 445 -13.29 -14.52 8.81
CA GLU A 445 -14.22 -13.59 8.13
C GLU A 445 -14.60 -14.11 6.73
N VAL A 446 -13.63 -14.66 5.98
CA VAL A 446 -13.91 -15.31 4.69
C VAL A 446 -14.89 -16.46 4.86
N TYR A 447 -14.66 -17.32 5.86
CA TYR A 447 -15.56 -18.45 6.13
C TYR A 447 -16.99 -17.97 6.45
N LYS A 448 -17.14 -16.95 7.29
CA LYS A 448 -18.45 -16.35 7.61
C LYS A 448 -19.14 -15.80 6.37
N HIS A 449 -18.40 -15.17 5.45
CA HIS A 449 -18.96 -14.69 4.18
C HIS A 449 -19.45 -15.85 3.31
N LEU A 450 -18.67 -16.91 3.16
CA LEU A 450 -19.04 -18.11 2.40
C LEU A 450 -20.25 -18.81 3.03
N GLU A 451 -20.27 -18.97 4.36
CA GLU A 451 -21.37 -19.60 5.08
C GLU A 451 -22.70 -18.89 4.90
N ARG A 452 -22.70 -17.54 4.99
CA ARG A 452 -23.90 -16.72 4.74
C ARG A 452 -24.43 -16.86 3.31
N HIS A 453 -23.57 -17.18 2.35
CA HIS A 453 -23.94 -17.31 0.93
C HIS A 453 -24.12 -18.75 0.46
N ILE A 454 -24.06 -19.73 1.36
CA ILE A 454 -24.22 -21.17 1.03
C ILE A 454 -25.54 -21.46 0.32
N LYS A 455 -26.63 -20.78 0.75
CA LYS A 455 -27.98 -20.88 0.19
C LYS A 455 -28.33 -19.69 -0.73
N GLY A 456 -27.37 -18.78 -0.93
CA GLY A 456 -27.57 -17.59 -1.75
C GLY A 456 -27.39 -17.90 -3.24
N GLU A 457 -28.06 -17.14 -4.08
CA GLU A 457 -27.96 -17.26 -5.54
C GLU A 457 -26.68 -16.58 -6.08
N GLN A 458 -26.13 -15.59 -5.36
CA GLN A 458 -24.98 -14.82 -5.82
C GLN A 458 -23.64 -15.46 -5.41
N PRO A 459 -22.79 -15.86 -6.36
CA PRO A 459 -21.46 -16.39 -6.06
C PRO A 459 -20.52 -15.28 -5.56
N LEU A 460 -19.47 -15.68 -4.83
CA LEU A 460 -18.46 -14.79 -4.27
C LEU A 460 -17.12 -14.97 -4.97
N PHE A 461 -16.45 -13.86 -5.30
CA PHE A 461 -15.02 -13.79 -5.56
C PHE A 461 -14.35 -13.07 -4.39
N ILE A 462 -13.57 -13.79 -3.62
CA ILE A 462 -12.89 -13.28 -2.43
C ILE A 462 -11.39 -13.33 -2.65
N VAL A 463 -10.72 -12.20 -2.40
CA VAL A 463 -9.25 -12.13 -2.34
C VAL A 463 -8.83 -11.86 -0.92
N THR A 464 -7.84 -12.61 -0.41
CA THR A 464 -7.22 -12.34 0.89
C THR A 464 -5.78 -11.92 0.74
N LEU A 465 -5.26 -11.16 1.72
CA LEU A 465 -3.85 -10.84 1.85
C LEU A 465 -3.45 -10.90 3.33
N THR A 466 -2.52 -11.79 3.67
CA THR A 466 -1.99 -11.98 5.02
C THR A 466 -0.90 -10.97 5.37
N VAL A 467 -0.49 -10.86 6.64
CA VAL A 467 0.58 -9.97 7.09
C VAL A 467 1.44 -10.51 8.23
N THR A 468 1.03 -11.60 8.90
CA THR A 468 1.72 -12.06 10.12
C THR A 468 3.17 -12.46 9.84
N ASN A 469 3.47 -13.01 8.66
CA ASN A 469 4.82 -13.37 8.25
C ASN A 469 5.63 -12.15 7.73
N HIS A 470 5.57 -11.03 8.44
CA HIS A 470 6.29 -9.79 8.14
C HIS A 470 7.12 -9.34 9.35
N PRO A 471 8.33 -8.74 9.17
CA PRO A 471 9.10 -8.18 10.29
C PRO A 471 8.25 -7.26 11.18
N PRO A 472 8.32 -7.33 12.51
CA PRO A 472 9.32 -8.02 13.34
C PRO A 472 9.04 -9.50 13.65
N TYR A 473 8.18 -10.21 12.91
CA TYR A 473 7.89 -11.63 13.04
C TYR A 473 7.34 -12.04 14.42
N ASN A 474 6.36 -11.28 14.90
CA ASN A 474 5.70 -11.55 16.17
C ASN A 474 4.62 -12.63 15.97
N LEU A 475 4.77 -13.74 16.68
CA LEU A 475 3.71 -14.74 16.73
C LEU A 475 2.52 -14.22 17.55
N PRO A 476 1.29 -14.49 17.10
CA PRO A 476 0.10 -14.29 17.92
C PRO A 476 0.16 -15.07 19.23
N LEU A 477 -0.32 -14.45 20.32
CA LEU A 477 -0.35 -15.09 21.65
C LEU A 477 -1.39 -16.21 21.75
N GLN A 478 -2.40 -16.19 20.87
CA GLN A 478 -3.49 -17.15 20.86
C GLN A 478 -3.19 -18.28 19.87
N GLY A 479 -2.90 -19.47 20.39
CA GLY A 479 -2.76 -20.69 19.60
C GLY A 479 -1.80 -21.70 20.22
N THR A 480 -2.14 -22.97 20.13
CA THR A 480 -1.29 -24.10 20.54
C THR A 480 -0.42 -24.59 19.38
N LEU A 481 0.20 -23.65 18.65
CA LEU A 481 1.10 -24.05 17.58
C LEU A 481 2.34 -24.73 18.18
N SER A 482 2.56 -25.97 17.81
CA SER A 482 3.79 -26.69 18.17
C SER A 482 4.89 -26.29 17.20
N ILE A 483 5.82 -25.46 17.67
CA ILE A 483 6.98 -25.03 16.87
C ILE A 483 8.02 -26.16 16.91
N PRO A 484 8.38 -26.76 15.76
CA PRO A 484 9.37 -27.84 15.74
C PRO A 484 10.79 -27.30 15.96
N GLU A 485 11.68 -28.15 16.48
CA GLU A 485 13.10 -27.84 16.53
C GLU A 485 13.64 -27.68 15.11
N LYS A 486 14.30 -26.57 14.84
CA LYS A 486 14.77 -26.20 13.50
C LYS A 486 16.13 -26.83 13.19
N PRO A 487 16.28 -27.53 12.04
CA PRO A 487 17.55 -28.15 11.67
C PRO A 487 18.66 -27.11 11.48
N GLN A 488 19.86 -27.43 11.92
CA GLN A 488 21.05 -26.57 11.79
C GLN A 488 21.34 -26.18 10.33
N GLN A 489 21.03 -27.06 9.38
CA GLN A 489 21.20 -26.79 7.95
C GLN A 489 20.28 -25.66 7.47
N LEU A 490 19.03 -25.61 7.94
CA LEU A 490 18.09 -24.52 7.64
C LEU A 490 18.53 -23.22 8.32
N LEU A 491 18.90 -23.29 9.60
CA LEU A 491 19.39 -22.11 10.34
C LEU A 491 20.65 -21.52 9.70
N ALA A 492 21.55 -22.33 9.16
CA ALA A 492 22.73 -21.86 8.45
C ALA A 492 22.42 -21.13 7.14
N ARG A 493 21.21 -21.27 6.58
CA ARG A 493 20.75 -20.55 5.41
C ARG A 493 20.15 -19.18 5.75
N LEU A 494 19.80 -18.92 7.01
CA LEU A 494 19.34 -17.59 7.44
C LEU A 494 20.54 -16.63 7.48
N GLN A 495 20.50 -15.58 6.71
CA GLN A 495 21.55 -14.58 6.64
C GLN A 495 21.21 -13.34 7.46
N ASP A 496 20.14 -12.66 7.09
CA ASP A 496 19.64 -11.45 7.76
C ASP A 496 18.22 -11.68 8.33
N LEU A 497 17.77 -12.92 8.32
CA LEU A 497 16.45 -13.33 8.79
C LEU A 497 16.56 -13.87 10.22
N PRO A 498 15.75 -13.38 11.17
CA PRO A 498 15.69 -13.97 12.50
C PRO A 498 14.96 -15.32 12.46
N GLU A 499 15.27 -16.19 13.42
CA GLU A 499 14.70 -17.54 13.51
C GLU A 499 13.17 -17.54 13.68
N GLU A 500 12.62 -16.51 14.32
CA GLU A 500 11.19 -16.27 14.54
C GLU A 500 10.42 -16.10 13.21
N SER A 501 11.09 -15.76 12.13
CA SER A 501 10.48 -15.70 10.81
C SER A 501 9.98 -17.05 10.31
N LEU A 502 10.62 -18.14 10.70
CA LEU A 502 10.19 -19.51 10.39
C LEU A 502 8.93 -19.88 11.19
N ASP A 503 8.78 -19.35 12.38
CA ASP A 503 7.62 -19.60 13.24
C ASP A 503 6.37 -18.88 12.72
N THR A 504 6.53 -17.63 12.28
CA THR A 504 5.43 -16.87 11.64
C THR A 504 5.09 -17.45 10.26
N TYR A 505 6.08 -17.97 9.54
CA TYR A 505 5.85 -18.68 8.29
C TYR A 505 5.00 -19.95 8.52
N LEU A 506 5.37 -20.78 9.50
CA LEU A 506 4.59 -21.96 9.89
C LEU A 506 3.18 -21.57 10.33
N TYR A 507 3.04 -20.54 11.18
CA TYR A 507 1.73 -20.09 11.67
C TYR A 507 0.80 -19.71 10.51
N THR A 508 1.24 -18.87 9.60
CA THR A 508 0.40 -18.40 8.49
C THR A 508 -0.04 -19.56 7.59
N ASN A 509 0.87 -20.50 7.28
CA ASN A 509 0.55 -21.67 6.46
C ASN A 509 -0.38 -22.64 7.19
N ASP A 510 -0.21 -22.81 8.48
CA ASP A 510 -1.08 -23.63 9.33
C ASP A 510 -2.51 -23.07 9.37
N GLN A 511 -2.67 -21.76 9.55
CA GLN A 511 -3.96 -21.08 9.53
C GLN A 511 -4.66 -21.21 8.16
N LEU A 512 -3.91 -21.09 7.07
CA LEU A 512 -4.43 -21.35 5.72
C LEU A 512 -4.87 -22.81 5.58
N GLY A 513 -4.08 -23.76 6.06
CA GLY A 513 -4.41 -25.19 6.04
C GLY A 513 -5.66 -25.51 6.83
N GLN A 514 -5.82 -24.94 8.04
CA GLN A 514 -7.03 -25.08 8.86
C GLN A 514 -8.26 -24.49 8.16
N PHE A 515 -8.13 -23.33 7.51
CA PHE A 515 -9.21 -22.74 6.71
C PHE A 515 -9.64 -23.66 5.57
N ILE A 516 -8.69 -24.24 4.81
CA ILE A 516 -8.99 -25.17 3.72
C ILE A 516 -9.70 -26.41 4.28
N SER A 517 -9.22 -26.98 5.42
CA SER A 517 -9.83 -28.11 6.09
C SER A 517 -11.27 -27.81 6.48
N ARG A 518 -11.52 -26.65 7.10
CA ARG A 518 -12.85 -26.22 7.51
C ARG A 518 -13.82 -26.10 6.33
N ILE A 519 -13.36 -25.62 5.16
CA ILE A 519 -14.16 -25.61 3.93
C ILE A 519 -14.45 -27.03 3.45
N LYS A 520 -13.40 -27.90 3.38
CA LYS A 520 -13.53 -29.28 2.90
C LYS A 520 -14.42 -30.14 3.80
N ASP A 521 -14.47 -29.86 5.10
CA ASP A 521 -15.31 -30.57 6.09
C ASP A 521 -16.75 -30.02 6.18
N SER A 522 -17.08 -28.99 5.38
CA SER A 522 -18.37 -28.34 5.35
C SER A 522 -19.10 -28.57 4.01
N PRO A 523 -20.40 -28.22 3.89
CA PRO A 523 -21.10 -28.22 2.61
C PRO A 523 -20.49 -27.29 1.55
N LEU A 524 -19.66 -26.33 1.94
CA LEU A 524 -18.94 -25.41 1.02
C LEU A 524 -17.97 -26.13 0.10
N LYS A 525 -17.47 -27.32 0.50
CA LYS A 525 -16.52 -28.11 -0.32
C LYS A 525 -17.02 -28.40 -1.73
N GLN A 526 -18.34 -28.49 -1.92
CA GLN A 526 -18.94 -28.80 -3.24
C GLN A 526 -19.02 -27.61 -4.17
N LYS A 527 -18.84 -26.38 -3.64
CA LYS A 527 -19.14 -25.15 -4.35
C LYS A 527 -18.02 -24.09 -4.26
N THR A 528 -16.90 -24.37 -3.60
CA THR A 528 -15.84 -23.39 -3.38
C THR A 528 -14.53 -23.83 -4.02
N ILE A 529 -14.01 -23.05 -4.96
CA ILE A 529 -12.66 -23.17 -5.52
C ILE A 529 -11.74 -22.35 -4.60
N ILE A 530 -10.62 -22.93 -4.17
CA ILE A 530 -9.64 -22.26 -3.31
C ILE A 530 -8.29 -22.26 -4.01
N ALA A 531 -7.75 -21.06 -4.23
CA ALA A 531 -6.40 -20.84 -4.72
C ALA A 531 -5.56 -20.16 -3.63
N ALA A 532 -4.26 -20.48 -3.57
CA ALA A 532 -3.32 -19.79 -2.70
C ALA A 532 -1.93 -19.70 -3.35
N THR A 533 -1.24 -18.57 -3.13
CA THR A 533 0.13 -18.34 -3.59
C THR A 533 0.82 -17.32 -2.70
N GLY A 534 2.17 -17.33 -2.69
CA GLY A 534 2.92 -16.23 -2.08
C GLY A 534 2.81 -14.96 -2.92
N ASP A 535 2.74 -13.80 -2.28
CA ASP A 535 2.86 -12.52 -2.98
C ASP A 535 4.28 -12.31 -3.52
N HIS A 536 5.28 -12.77 -2.79
CA HIS A 536 6.68 -12.97 -3.16
C HIS A 536 7.32 -14.00 -2.23
N ALA A 537 8.54 -14.43 -2.55
CA ALA A 537 9.29 -15.33 -1.68
C ALA A 537 9.89 -14.58 -0.47
N ILE A 538 10.17 -15.33 0.62
CA ILE A 538 10.86 -14.79 1.79
C ILE A 538 12.26 -14.31 1.41
N ARG A 539 12.68 -13.19 2.00
CA ARG A 539 14.00 -12.58 1.75
C ARG A 539 14.94 -12.84 2.93
N GLY A 540 16.25 -12.68 2.72
CA GLY A 540 17.24 -12.80 3.80
C GLY A 540 17.74 -14.22 4.03
N MET A 541 17.48 -15.15 3.12
CA MET A 541 18.08 -16.47 3.06
C MET A 541 19.26 -16.51 2.09
N ARG A 542 20.20 -17.45 2.30
CA ARG A 542 21.35 -17.68 1.41
C ARG A 542 21.00 -18.68 0.32
N PHE A 543 21.27 -18.26 -0.92
CA PHE A 543 21.18 -19.10 -2.11
C PHE A 543 22.45 -18.94 -2.93
N ASN A 544 22.89 -20.02 -3.58
CA ASN A 544 23.96 -19.94 -4.56
C ASN A 544 23.41 -19.51 -5.93
N ASP A 545 24.31 -19.28 -6.91
CA ASP A 545 23.90 -18.83 -8.24
C ASP A 545 23.00 -19.84 -8.98
N GLU A 546 23.12 -21.13 -8.69
CA GLU A 546 22.33 -22.19 -9.31
C GLU A 546 20.92 -22.28 -8.70
N GLU A 547 20.76 -21.87 -7.43
CA GLU A 547 19.48 -21.88 -6.67
C GLU A 547 18.64 -20.61 -6.87
N ARG A 548 18.99 -19.72 -7.80
CA ARG A 548 18.32 -18.41 -7.99
C ARG A 548 16.83 -18.50 -8.28
N LEU A 549 16.36 -19.55 -8.95
CA LEU A 549 14.93 -19.73 -9.17
C LEU A 549 14.21 -20.16 -7.90
N HIS A 550 14.86 -20.91 -7.02
CA HIS A 550 14.34 -21.25 -5.70
C HIS A 550 14.24 -20.05 -4.78
N GLU A 551 15.23 -19.13 -4.85
CA GLU A 551 15.23 -17.88 -4.07
C GLU A 551 13.96 -17.05 -4.28
N ILE A 552 13.45 -17.01 -5.52
CA ILE A 552 12.29 -16.19 -5.88
C ILE A 552 10.99 -16.98 -6.02
N SER A 553 11.02 -18.32 -5.94
CA SER A 553 9.83 -19.15 -6.18
C SER A 553 8.82 -19.07 -5.05
N VAL A 554 7.55 -19.07 -5.45
CA VAL A 554 6.39 -19.18 -4.56
C VAL A 554 5.58 -20.41 -4.94
N PRO A 555 4.77 -21.00 -4.06
CA PRO A 555 3.86 -22.08 -4.44
C PRO A 555 2.64 -21.51 -5.16
N PHE A 556 1.98 -22.36 -5.96
CA PHE A 556 0.61 -22.12 -6.35
C PHE A 556 -0.22 -23.36 -6.03
N TYR A 557 -1.07 -23.24 -5.03
CA TYR A 557 -2.02 -24.26 -4.56
C TYR A 557 -3.39 -24.02 -5.19
N LEU A 558 -4.09 -25.11 -5.58
CA LEU A 558 -5.42 -25.01 -6.18
C LEU A 558 -6.29 -26.23 -5.80
N TYR A 559 -7.32 -25.99 -4.99
CA TYR A 559 -8.41 -26.92 -4.73
C TYR A 559 -9.59 -26.62 -5.65
N ILE A 560 -10.07 -27.64 -6.34
CA ILE A 560 -11.26 -27.59 -7.21
C ILE A 560 -12.20 -28.73 -6.77
N PRO A 561 -13.46 -28.43 -6.43
CA PRO A 561 -14.45 -29.50 -6.14
C PRO A 561 -14.62 -30.44 -7.33
N GLN A 562 -14.91 -31.71 -7.07
CA GLN A 562 -14.91 -32.78 -8.07
C GLN A 562 -15.80 -32.47 -9.29
N ASN A 563 -16.93 -31.85 -9.07
CA ASN A 563 -17.90 -31.47 -10.12
C ASN A 563 -17.42 -30.34 -11.06
N TYR A 564 -16.37 -29.61 -10.67
CA TYR A 564 -15.73 -28.55 -11.50
C TYR A 564 -14.38 -29.01 -12.08
N LYS A 565 -13.87 -30.19 -11.68
CA LYS A 565 -12.61 -30.70 -12.22
C LYS A 565 -12.75 -31.11 -13.67
N SER A 566 -11.78 -30.73 -14.50
CA SER A 566 -11.59 -31.27 -15.83
C SER A 566 -11.16 -32.76 -15.74
N SER A 567 -11.43 -33.54 -16.79
CA SER A 567 -10.85 -34.87 -16.95
C SER A 567 -9.34 -34.86 -17.20
N PHE A 568 -8.78 -33.72 -17.57
CA PHE A 568 -7.34 -33.55 -17.76
C PHE A 568 -6.63 -33.40 -16.41
N ILE A 569 -5.55 -34.14 -16.23
CA ILE A 569 -4.64 -34.02 -15.07
C ILE A 569 -3.48 -33.10 -15.51
N PRO A 570 -3.36 -31.90 -14.94
CA PRO A 570 -2.29 -30.98 -15.30
C PRO A 570 -0.92 -31.49 -14.83
N ASP A 571 0.12 -31.10 -15.56
CA ASP A 571 1.50 -31.22 -15.09
C ASP A 571 1.75 -30.12 -14.05
N THR A 572 1.80 -30.47 -12.77
CA THR A 572 2.03 -29.54 -11.66
C THR A 572 3.50 -29.08 -11.55
N HIS A 573 4.42 -29.73 -12.28
CA HIS A 573 5.82 -29.33 -12.38
C HIS A 573 6.10 -28.43 -13.61
N GLN A 574 5.05 -28.00 -14.32
CA GLN A 574 5.22 -27.02 -15.41
C GLN A 574 5.64 -25.65 -14.85
N ILE A 575 6.50 -24.96 -15.61
CA ILE A 575 6.92 -23.61 -15.25
C ILE A 575 5.75 -22.65 -15.48
N ALA A 576 5.38 -21.88 -14.44
CA ALA A 576 4.28 -20.94 -14.46
C ALA A 576 4.53 -19.74 -13.54
N SER A 577 3.65 -18.75 -13.56
CA SER A 577 3.77 -17.56 -12.72
C SER A 577 2.41 -16.91 -12.42
N HIS A 578 2.40 -15.87 -11.62
CA HIS A 578 1.19 -15.11 -11.24
C HIS A 578 0.28 -14.75 -12.41
N LYS A 579 0.84 -14.47 -13.61
CA LYS A 579 0.04 -14.17 -14.81
C LYS A 579 -0.92 -15.29 -15.23
N ASP A 580 -0.67 -16.54 -14.81
CA ASP A 580 -1.42 -17.72 -15.18
C ASP A 580 -2.56 -18.05 -14.17
N ILE A 581 -2.56 -17.43 -12.97
CA ILE A 581 -3.56 -17.69 -11.93
C ILE A 581 -4.96 -17.27 -12.39
N MET A 582 -5.12 -16.01 -12.77
CA MET A 582 -6.44 -15.49 -13.12
C MET A 582 -7.06 -16.16 -14.35
N PRO A 583 -6.32 -16.38 -15.47
CA PRO A 583 -6.83 -17.18 -16.60
C PRO A 583 -7.26 -18.60 -16.20
N THR A 584 -6.55 -19.25 -15.27
CA THR A 584 -6.92 -20.56 -14.75
C THR A 584 -8.23 -20.49 -13.95
N LEU A 585 -8.37 -19.52 -13.04
CA LEU A 585 -9.58 -19.33 -12.25
C LEU A 585 -10.79 -18.93 -13.11
N TYR A 586 -10.61 -18.05 -14.10
CA TYR A 586 -11.69 -17.67 -15.01
C TYR A 586 -12.24 -18.86 -15.77
N ASN A 587 -11.35 -19.69 -16.36
CA ASN A 587 -11.77 -20.85 -17.14
C ASN A 587 -12.34 -21.98 -16.28
N THR A 588 -12.07 -22.00 -14.98
CA THR A 588 -12.62 -23.00 -14.05
C THR A 588 -13.98 -22.55 -13.48
N ALA A 589 -14.24 -21.24 -13.38
CA ALA A 589 -15.40 -20.72 -12.68
C ALA A 589 -16.44 -20.01 -13.55
N LEU A 590 -16.07 -19.53 -14.74
CA LEU A 590 -16.89 -18.61 -15.55
C LEU A 590 -17.24 -19.19 -16.92
N SER A 591 -18.45 -18.87 -17.42
CA SER A 591 -18.95 -19.24 -18.76
C SER A 591 -19.12 -17.98 -19.63
N GLN A 592 -18.55 -18.00 -20.84
CA GLN A 592 -18.64 -16.95 -21.87
C GLN A 592 -18.21 -15.54 -21.43
N VAL A 593 -17.36 -15.41 -20.44
CA VAL A 593 -16.91 -14.11 -19.90
C VAL A 593 -15.62 -13.67 -20.59
N ALA A 594 -15.57 -12.41 -21.01
CA ALA A 594 -14.37 -11.81 -21.58
C ALA A 594 -13.37 -11.47 -20.49
N TYR A 595 -12.07 -11.78 -20.73
CA TYR A 595 -10.98 -11.49 -19.82
C TYR A 595 -9.68 -11.19 -20.59
N PRO A 596 -8.70 -10.48 -19.99
CA PRO A 596 -7.41 -10.17 -20.64
C PRO A 596 -6.63 -11.43 -20.99
N ASN A 597 -6.27 -11.59 -22.27
CA ASN A 597 -5.50 -12.73 -22.78
C ASN A 597 -3.99 -12.53 -22.50
N LEU A 598 -3.60 -12.49 -21.24
CA LEU A 598 -2.25 -12.16 -20.78
C LEU A 598 -1.55 -13.31 -20.05
N GLY A 599 -2.19 -14.45 -19.95
CA GLY A 599 -1.68 -15.66 -19.33
C GLY A 599 -2.43 -16.89 -19.84
N ARG A 600 -2.05 -18.07 -19.38
CA ARG A 600 -2.66 -19.34 -19.83
C ARG A 600 -3.47 -20.01 -18.73
N ASN A 601 -4.42 -20.82 -19.13
CA ASN A 601 -5.09 -21.76 -18.24
C ASN A 601 -4.19 -22.98 -18.00
N LEU A 602 -3.69 -23.17 -16.78
CA LEU A 602 -2.79 -24.26 -16.42
C LEU A 602 -3.46 -25.64 -16.46
N LEU A 603 -4.80 -25.67 -16.52
CA LEU A 603 -5.61 -26.89 -16.59
C LEU A 603 -6.02 -27.26 -18.03
N ASP A 604 -5.55 -26.51 -19.05
CA ASP A 604 -5.83 -26.78 -20.44
C ASP A 604 -4.56 -27.25 -21.16
N PRO A 605 -4.52 -28.53 -21.66
CA PRO A 605 -3.33 -29.08 -22.31
C PRO A 605 -2.94 -28.35 -23.60
N THR A 606 -3.88 -27.66 -24.23
CA THR A 606 -3.62 -26.95 -25.51
C THR A 606 -2.79 -25.69 -25.33
N THR A 607 -2.63 -25.21 -24.10
CA THR A 607 -1.86 -23.99 -23.81
C THR A 607 -0.35 -24.21 -23.71
N LYS A 608 0.12 -25.46 -23.79
CA LYS A 608 1.57 -25.78 -23.77
C LYS A 608 2.35 -25.17 -24.93
N ASP A 609 1.71 -25.02 -26.08
CA ASP A 609 2.33 -24.46 -27.30
C ASP A 609 1.92 -22.99 -27.54
N SER A 610 1.28 -22.35 -26.56
CA SER A 610 0.85 -20.96 -26.69
C SER A 610 2.00 -19.98 -26.44
N VAL A 611 1.83 -18.74 -26.97
CA VAL A 611 2.74 -17.62 -26.71
C VAL A 611 2.90 -17.30 -25.22
N HIS A 612 1.98 -17.77 -24.38
CA HIS A 612 2.01 -17.58 -22.93
C HIS A 612 2.81 -18.66 -22.17
N ASN A 613 3.45 -19.62 -22.87
CA ASN A 613 4.20 -20.72 -22.23
C ASN A 613 5.56 -20.28 -21.67
N PHE A 614 5.52 -19.33 -20.74
CA PHE A 614 6.67 -18.86 -19.96
C PHE A 614 6.20 -18.38 -18.59
N ALA A 615 7.08 -18.37 -17.60
CA ALA A 615 6.88 -17.67 -16.35
C ALA A 615 7.48 -16.28 -16.42
N TYR A 616 6.75 -15.30 -15.94
CA TYR A 616 7.16 -13.90 -15.85
C TYR A 616 7.40 -13.47 -14.40
N HIS A 617 8.55 -12.91 -14.18
CA HIS A 617 8.93 -12.13 -13.01
C HIS A 617 9.57 -10.83 -13.49
N ALA A 618 9.50 -9.76 -12.72
CA ALA A 618 10.05 -8.46 -13.13
C ALA A 618 11.52 -8.50 -13.55
N ASP A 619 12.31 -9.38 -12.91
CA ASP A 619 13.74 -9.57 -13.17
C ASP A 619 14.07 -10.85 -13.93
N TYR A 620 13.12 -11.78 -14.12
CA TYR A 620 13.34 -13.06 -14.76
C TYR A 620 12.25 -13.38 -15.76
N LEU A 621 12.68 -13.97 -16.85
CA LEU A 621 11.81 -14.67 -17.81
C LEU A 621 12.25 -16.12 -17.85
N VAL A 622 11.33 -17.05 -17.59
CA VAL A 622 11.65 -18.47 -17.49
C VAL A 622 10.77 -19.27 -18.43
N SER A 623 11.39 -20.00 -19.36
CA SER A 623 10.76 -21.01 -20.19
C SER A 623 11.14 -22.41 -19.73
N ASN A 624 10.55 -23.47 -20.33
CA ASN A 624 10.85 -24.85 -19.98
C ASN A 624 12.34 -25.27 -20.10
N GLU A 625 13.13 -24.51 -20.85
CA GLU A 625 14.51 -24.85 -21.14
C GLU A 625 15.53 -23.82 -20.69
N LYS A 626 15.11 -22.54 -20.54
CA LYS A 626 16.02 -21.43 -20.34
C LYS A 626 15.46 -20.41 -19.36
N SER A 627 16.34 -19.80 -18.58
CA SER A 627 16.04 -18.66 -17.74
C SER A 627 16.89 -17.46 -18.15
N TYR A 628 16.27 -16.29 -18.20
CA TYR A 628 16.91 -15.02 -18.53
C TYR A 628 16.76 -14.05 -17.37
N ARG A 629 17.85 -13.49 -16.92
CA ARG A 629 17.86 -12.44 -15.87
C ARG A 629 18.21 -11.09 -16.49
N LYS A 630 17.41 -10.07 -16.13
CA LYS A 630 17.73 -8.69 -16.44
C LYS A 630 18.66 -8.15 -15.34
N ASN A 631 19.96 -8.01 -15.63
CA ASN A 631 20.92 -7.41 -14.72
C ASN A 631 21.59 -6.24 -15.44
N ASN A 632 21.25 -4.99 -15.09
CA ASN A 632 21.86 -3.76 -15.62
C ASN A 632 22.10 -3.78 -17.14
N GLU A 633 21.11 -4.21 -17.93
CA GLU A 633 21.15 -4.39 -19.39
C GLU A 633 21.88 -5.64 -19.91
N VAL A 634 22.57 -6.39 -19.07
CA VAL A 634 23.16 -7.67 -19.46
C VAL A 634 22.22 -8.81 -19.10
N LEU A 635 21.83 -9.57 -20.11
CA LEU A 635 20.97 -10.74 -19.95
C LEU A 635 21.85 -11.96 -19.65
N LEU A 636 21.71 -12.50 -18.43
CA LEU A 636 22.30 -13.77 -18.08
C LEU A 636 21.37 -14.89 -18.52
N THR A 637 21.87 -15.82 -19.31
CA THR A 637 21.13 -17.01 -19.74
C THR A 637 21.57 -18.20 -18.89
N GLY A 638 20.59 -18.97 -18.41
CA GLY A 638 20.85 -20.19 -17.68
C GLY A 638 19.96 -21.32 -18.18
N LYS A 639 20.50 -22.52 -18.31
CA LYS A 639 19.70 -23.73 -18.62
C LYS A 639 19.12 -24.28 -17.32
N ILE A 640 17.84 -24.61 -17.33
CA ILE A 640 17.18 -25.25 -16.22
C ILE A 640 17.53 -26.71 -16.22
N VAL A 641 18.05 -27.22 -15.12
CA VAL A 641 18.33 -28.63 -14.91
C VAL A 641 17.12 -29.29 -14.24
N LYS A 642 16.49 -30.22 -14.96
CA LYS A 642 15.43 -31.05 -14.37
C LYS A 642 16.04 -32.19 -13.53
N PRO A 643 15.42 -32.60 -12.41
CA PRO A 643 14.11 -32.18 -11.90
C PRO A 643 14.11 -30.94 -10.99
N ASP A 644 15.24 -30.45 -10.53
CA ASP A 644 15.38 -29.65 -9.30
C ASP A 644 15.20 -28.13 -9.44
N PHE A 645 14.70 -27.62 -10.59
CA PHE A 645 14.51 -26.18 -10.82
C PHE A 645 15.79 -25.34 -10.62
N MET A 646 16.94 -25.94 -10.91
CA MET A 646 18.27 -25.35 -10.78
C MET A 646 18.75 -24.72 -12.09
N LEU A 647 19.60 -23.71 -11.99
CA LEU A 647 20.24 -23.04 -13.11
C LEU A 647 21.64 -23.59 -13.37
N THR A 648 21.97 -23.89 -14.63
CA THR A 648 23.37 -24.05 -15.04
C THR A 648 23.74 -22.87 -15.93
N LYS A 649 24.93 -22.28 -15.67
CA LYS A 649 25.46 -21.21 -16.52
C LYS A 649 25.70 -21.73 -17.93
N SER A 650 25.02 -21.14 -18.91
CA SER A 650 25.26 -21.39 -20.32
C SER A 650 25.83 -20.13 -20.98
N PRO A 651 26.91 -20.23 -21.74
CA PRO A 651 27.49 -19.11 -22.49
C PRO A 651 26.70 -18.85 -23.79
N SER A 652 25.40 -18.66 -23.73
CA SER A 652 24.61 -18.45 -24.93
C SER A 652 24.46 -16.95 -25.24
N THR A 653 24.83 -16.60 -26.46
CA THR A 653 24.76 -15.24 -27.06
C THR A 653 23.45 -14.97 -27.80
N GLU A 654 22.41 -15.78 -27.66
CA GLU A 654 21.17 -15.66 -28.42
C GLU A 654 20.17 -14.70 -27.77
N GLN A 655 20.21 -13.44 -28.19
CA GLN A 655 19.25 -12.38 -27.82
C GLN A 655 17.82 -12.60 -28.34
N LYS A 656 17.60 -13.55 -29.26
CA LYS A 656 16.35 -13.67 -30.02
C LYS A 656 15.15 -14.23 -29.26
N GLU A 657 15.36 -14.96 -28.16
CA GLU A 657 14.29 -15.61 -27.39
C GLU A 657 13.71 -14.74 -26.25
N LEU A 658 14.24 -13.55 -26.03
CA LEU A 658 13.75 -12.60 -25.03
C LEU A 658 12.53 -11.78 -25.46
N GLY A 659 12.20 -11.80 -26.73
CA GLY A 659 11.17 -10.95 -27.34
C GLY A 659 9.84 -11.01 -26.57
N HIS A 660 9.35 -12.19 -26.22
CA HIS A 660 8.04 -12.37 -25.60
C HIS A 660 7.94 -11.74 -24.19
N GLY A 661 8.90 -11.98 -23.31
CA GLY A 661 8.81 -11.45 -21.94
C GLY A 661 8.98 -9.93 -21.86
N GLN A 662 9.83 -9.36 -22.70
CA GLN A 662 9.97 -7.91 -22.80
C GLN A 662 8.71 -7.28 -23.42
N SER A 663 8.17 -7.90 -24.46
CA SER A 663 6.90 -7.49 -25.08
C SER A 663 5.73 -7.64 -24.10
N TYR A 664 5.69 -8.69 -23.28
CA TYR A 664 4.67 -8.88 -22.26
C TYR A 664 4.59 -7.70 -21.29
N ARG A 665 5.73 -7.30 -20.72
CA ARG A 665 5.80 -6.14 -19.83
C ARG A 665 5.32 -4.85 -20.51
N GLN A 666 5.76 -4.64 -21.75
CA GLN A 666 5.38 -3.47 -22.54
C GLN A 666 3.87 -3.48 -22.87
N VAL A 667 3.30 -4.65 -23.12
CA VAL A 667 1.85 -4.84 -23.31
C VAL A 667 1.09 -4.44 -22.03
N LEU A 668 1.51 -4.90 -20.85
CA LEU A 668 0.88 -4.49 -19.58
C LEU A 668 0.94 -2.97 -19.37
N GLN A 669 2.09 -2.35 -19.69
CA GLN A 669 2.27 -0.91 -19.58
C GLN A 669 1.40 -0.16 -20.60
N TRP A 670 1.33 -0.63 -21.82
CA TRP A 670 0.51 -0.04 -22.87
C TRP A 670 -0.98 -0.13 -22.53
N LEU A 671 -1.47 -1.31 -22.16
CA LEU A 671 -2.87 -1.53 -21.77
C LEU A 671 -3.30 -0.60 -20.63
N THR A 672 -2.43 -0.40 -19.66
CA THR A 672 -2.72 0.52 -18.56
C THR A 672 -2.80 1.97 -19.06
N ARG A 673 -1.80 2.44 -19.81
CA ARG A 673 -1.75 3.81 -20.35
C ARG A 673 -2.92 4.10 -21.30
N TYR A 674 -3.28 3.13 -22.14
CA TYR A 674 -4.41 3.24 -23.06
C TYR A 674 -5.72 3.49 -22.32
N GLN A 675 -6.03 2.68 -21.32
CA GLN A 675 -7.25 2.82 -20.52
C GLN A 675 -7.30 4.13 -19.74
N LEU A 676 -6.16 4.58 -19.21
CA LEU A 676 -6.07 5.85 -18.50
C LEU A 676 -6.31 7.05 -19.42
N HIS A 677 -5.83 6.98 -20.66
CA HIS A 677 -6.05 8.01 -21.68
C HIS A 677 -7.51 8.03 -22.15
N GLU A 678 -8.10 6.86 -22.46
CA GLU A 678 -9.52 6.74 -22.84
C GLU A 678 -10.42 7.38 -21.77
N HIS A 679 -10.17 7.11 -20.49
CA HIS A 679 -10.94 7.68 -19.39
C HIS A 679 -10.80 9.21 -19.30
N SER A 680 -9.60 9.75 -19.51
CA SER A 680 -9.37 11.20 -19.47
C SER A 680 -10.07 11.93 -20.60
N SER A 681 -10.06 11.38 -21.81
CA SER A 681 -10.72 11.96 -22.98
C SER A 681 -12.25 11.98 -22.86
N LEU A 682 -12.85 10.99 -22.16
CA LEU A 682 -14.28 10.98 -21.86
C LEU A 682 -14.71 12.02 -20.83
N GLN A 683 -13.81 12.43 -19.92
CA GLN A 683 -14.08 13.47 -18.92
C GLN A 683 -13.90 14.90 -19.48
N GLU A 684 -13.14 15.05 -20.56
CA GLU A 684 -12.91 16.35 -21.23
C GLU A 684 -13.97 16.68 -22.29
N GLN A 685 -14.91 15.78 -22.57
CA GLN A 685 -16.07 16.07 -23.44
C GLN A 685 -17.12 16.82 -22.60
N PRO A 686 -17.55 18.05 -23.02
CA PRO A 686 -18.43 18.93 -22.24
C PRO A 686 -19.84 18.37 -22.05
#